data_72121bf7d995e41dc58d16c0168c5e14
#
_entry.id   72121bf7d995e41dc58d16c0168c5e14
#
_cell.length_a   1.000
_cell.length_b   1.000
_cell.length_c   1.000
_cell.angle_alpha   90.00
_cell.angle_beta   90.00
_cell.angle_gamma   90.00
#
_symmetry.space_group_name_H-M   'P 1'
#
loop_
_entity.id
_entity.type
_entity.pdbx_description
1 polymer ?
#
loop_
_entity_poly.entity_id
_entity_poly.type
_entity_poly.pdbx_seq_one_letter_code
_entity_poly.pdbx_strand_id
1 'polypeptide(L)'
;MSDLVSFAAKEVPRDGRSLNVSHATEVVRSIATCPAPGGPGIPPRWTRGAKDGVGTAYAVSSRVWYTVANGVITEVYFPTIDSPQMRDLQYLVTDGETFFHDERRHMRTEIDCVTTAALGFKVTNYDKDGRYNIEKEIIGDPHLSCLLVHTKFNIAPEWQGKLRIYVLCAPHLQIGGMHNNGAVMEKRGRKFLLAYRGDVFMTIAADVAFTKLSCGYVGVNDGWTDLSHNFKMDWEYDAALDGNIALTAEVDLSRGTEFTLGVGFGHTPHNAGSMVLQSLCIPFETHLHNFTGQWDRTSKRFALLQEISEHDSTLFERSVNLLLTHEDKMYPGAMIASLSIPWGEDKGDDGGLGGYHLVWTRDMVQSATALLAVGDTTTPLRALIYLAIAQREDGGFYQNFWIDGRPYWTGLQLDEVSFPIVLAWRLWKAGALEKFDPYVTVQRACNFLMREGPATAQDRWEEAGGYSPSTLASNIAGLICAAEFIEARGDKHTAEFVRTHADFLESHIEKWTVTSRGSLVPGITRYYIRINPAISAEGSCGDEDPDTGMLVLANQKPGDPYQYPAKDIVDPGFLELVRVGVRKPNDPLVEQSLKVIDAVLKVDTPFGPCWKRYNHDGYGQREDGTSFDGWGVGRPWPLLTLERAMYELACGRDVQPYLETVKNITTGVGLIPEQIWDKPDLPSEHMYFGRATGSADPLMWAHADYVKLLRSMADGKIFDLIEPVAERYRNDHPRPSIEVWKMNRQVQCVPAGGLLRVMASSPFSLHWSNNEWVSVRDTASTPTSIGLEYVDIQVAKTQTAPIRFTFYWPQQSEWQGSNYQVDVTS
;
A
#
# COMPACT_ATOMS: atom_id res chain seq x y z
N MET A 1 30.98 3.76 -23.82
CA MET A 1 29.93 3.02 -24.51
C MET A 1 30.36 2.30 -25.76
N SER A 2 31.17 2.90 -26.68
CA SER A 2 31.65 2.17 -27.85
C SER A 2 32.41 0.91 -27.49
N ASP A 3 33.27 0.98 -26.49
CA ASP A 3 34.13 -0.13 -26.09
C ASP A 3 33.37 -1.19 -25.28
N LEU A 4 32.44 -0.79 -24.42
CA LEU A 4 31.50 -1.74 -23.77
C LEU A 4 30.56 -2.44 -24.77
N VAL A 5 30.09 -1.69 -25.79
CA VAL A 5 29.21 -2.26 -26.83
C VAL A 5 29.99 -3.09 -27.83
N SER A 6 31.21 -2.65 -28.23
CA SER A 6 32.04 -3.42 -29.16
C SER A 6 32.65 -4.67 -28.53
N PHE A 7 32.93 -4.63 -27.24
CA PHE A 7 33.43 -5.77 -26.48
C PHE A 7 32.31 -6.80 -26.25
N ALA A 8 31.13 -6.34 -25.87
CA ALA A 8 29.94 -7.21 -25.72
C ALA A 8 29.54 -7.90 -27.03
N ALA A 9 29.76 -7.22 -28.20
CA ALA A 9 29.44 -7.79 -29.48
C ALA A 9 30.42 -8.90 -29.95
N LYS A 10 31.60 -9.03 -29.32
CA LYS A 10 32.61 -10.05 -29.71
C LYS A 10 32.41 -11.40 -29.03
N GLU A 11 31.69 -11.48 -27.91
CA GLU A 11 31.60 -12.68 -27.08
C GLU A 11 30.20 -13.05 -26.58
N VAL A 12 29.13 -12.54 -27.15
CA VAL A 12 27.76 -12.93 -26.72
C VAL A 12 27.47 -14.33 -27.28
N PRO A 13 27.39 -15.37 -26.45
CA PRO A 13 26.80 -16.64 -26.86
C PRO A 13 25.36 -16.39 -27.32
N ARG A 14 24.92 -17.04 -28.38
CA ARG A 14 23.57 -16.94 -28.95
C ARG A 14 22.43 -17.40 -28.01
N ASP A 15 22.71 -17.67 -26.75
CA ASP A 15 21.77 -18.24 -25.76
C ASP A 15 21.10 -17.19 -24.84
N GLY A 16 21.22 -15.89 -25.12
CA GLY A 16 20.41 -14.84 -24.50
C GLY A 16 20.71 -14.55 -23.02
N ARG A 17 21.86 -14.96 -22.48
CA ARG A 17 22.24 -14.64 -21.11
C ARG A 17 22.61 -13.16 -20.97
N SER A 18 22.13 -12.54 -19.88
CA SER A 18 22.44 -11.18 -19.48
C SER A 18 23.95 -10.92 -19.51
N LEU A 19 24.37 -9.74 -19.98
CA LEU A 19 25.75 -9.27 -19.79
C LEU A 19 26.15 -9.46 -18.33
N ASN A 20 27.17 -10.28 -18.09
CA ASN A 20 27.64 -10.54 -16.74
C ASN A 20 28.19 -9.22 -16.16
N VAL A 21 27.64 -8.77 -15.03
CA VAL A 21 28.04 -7.53 -14.33
C VAL A 21 29.52 -7.52 -14.00
N SER A 22 30.09 -8.68 -13.68
CA SER A 22 31.54 -8.85 -13.49
C SER A 22 32.32 -8.38 -14.73
N HIS A 23 31.81 -8.69 -15.93
CA HIS A 23 32.44 -8.28 -17.19
C HIS A 23 32.34 -6.77 -17.44
N ALA A 24 31.17 -6.14 -17.21
CA ALA A 24 31.03 -4.68 -17.31
C ALA A 24 31.98 -3.95 -16.34
N THR A 25 32.11 -4.44 -15.12
CA THR A 25 33.00 -3.91 -14.10
C THR A 25 34.47 -4.09 -14.49
N GLU A 26 34.86 -5.23 -15.06
CA GLU A 26 36.22 -5.46 -15.59
C GLU A 26 36.57 -4.52 -16.74
N VAL A 27 35.61 -4.31 -17.66
CA VAL A 27 35.79 -3.35 -18.76
C VAL A 27 35.98 -1.95 -18.21
N VAL A 28 35.14 -1.47 -17.31
CA VAL A 28 35.27 -0.14 -16.69
C VAL A 28 36.61 -0.01 -15.98
N ARG A 29 37.04 -1.00 -15.21
CA ARG A 29 38.38 -0.99 -14.56
C ARG A 29 39.52 -0.93 -15.58
N SER A 30 39.39 -1.55 -16.74
CA SER A 30 40.44 -1.57 -17.76
C SER A 30 40.55 -0.25 -18.53
N ILE A 31 39.46 0.55 -18.60
CA ILE A 31 39.46 1.83 -19.32
C ILE A 31 39.52 3.05 -18.40
N ALA A 32 39.27 2.90 -17.11
CA ALA A 32 39.36 3.98 -16.15
C ALA A 32 40.79 4.47 -15.98
N THR A 33 40.96 5.77 -16.11
CA THR A 33 42.27 6.43 -16.03
C THR A 33 42.51 7.17 -14.71
N CYS A 34 41.38 7.54 -14.05
CA CYS A 34 41.35 8.26 -12.79
C CYS A 34 40.21 7.79 -11.90
N PRO A 35 40.24 6.53 -11.38
CA PRO A 35 39.17 6.02 -10.52
C PRO A 35 39.19 6.71 -9.14
N ALA A 36 37.99 6.91 -8.55
CA ALA A 36 37.84 7.50 -7.22
C ALA A 36 38.51 6.63 -6.15
N PRO A 37 39.34 7.21 -5.26
CA PRO A 37 39.91 6.49 -4.12
C PRO A 37 38.93 6.41 -2.96
N GLY A 38 39.17 5.52 -1.97
CA GLY A 38 38.53 5.57 -0.65
C GLY A 38 37.08 5.06 -0.56
N GLY A 39 36.69 4.10 -1.44
CA GLY A 39 35.43 3.42 -1.29
C GLY A 39 35.24 2.72 0.07
N PRO A 40 34.04 2.28 0.42
CA PRO A 40 32.81 2.25 -0.40
C PRO A 40 31.86 3.46 -0.23
N GLY A 41 32.21 4.50 0.50
CA GLY A 41 31.34 5.62 0.87
C GLY A 41 30.64 5.38 2.21
N ILE A 42 29.84 6.37 2.65
CA ILE A 42 29.05 6.26 3.89
C ILE A 42 27.86 5.30 3.73
N PRO A 43 27.30 4.76 4.83
CA PRO A 43 26.09 3.95 4.77
C PRO A 43 24.96 4.68 4.04
N PRO A 44 24.29 4.02 3.08
CA PRO A 44 23.21 4.64 2.32
C PRO A 44 21.97 4.87 3.16
N ARG A 45 21.17 5.86 2.75
CA ARG A 45 19.83 6.13 3.28
C ARG A 45 18.93 6.52 2.11
N TRP A 46 17.63 6.21 2.22
CA TRP A 46 16.60 6.68 1.30
C TRP A 46 16.22 8.12 1.61
N THR A 47 15.22 8.66 0.93
CA THR A 47 14.69 9.98 1.25
C THR A 47 13.46 9.84 2.18
N ARG A 48 12.99 10.97 2.72
CA ARG A 48 11.84 10.97 3.62
C ARG A 48 10.56 10.41 2.96
N GLY A 49 9.69 9.83 3.77
CA GLY A 49 8.42 9.26 3.31
C GLY A 49 7.43 10.28 2.77
N ALA A 50 7.37 11.48 3.35
CA ALA A 50 6.50 12.55 2.87
C ALA A 50 6.97 13.08 1.53
N LYS A 51 6.12 12.95 0.48
CA LYS A 51 6.38 13.44 -0.87
C LYS A 51 5.55 14.69 -1.18
N ASP A 52 6.01 15.47 -2.16
CA ASP A 52 5.29 16.60 -2.71
C ASP A 52 4.58 16.23 -4.02
N GLY A 53 5.05 15.20 -4.72
CA GLY A 53 4.50 14.71 -5.96
C GLY A 53 4.94 13.30 -6.31
N VAL A 54 4.06 12.57 -7.01
CA VAL A 54 4.28 11.23 -7.55
C VAL A 54 3.84 11.21 -9.01
N GLY A 55 4.71 10.80 -9.92
CA GLY A 55 4.45 10.90 -11.35
C GLY A 55 4.91 9.71 -12.18
N THR A 56 4.26 9.57 -13.33
CA THR A 56 4.63 8.66 -14.43
C THR A 56 3.91 9.08 -15.70
N ALA A 57 4.40 8.69 -16.86
CA ALA A 57 3.61 8.75 -18.09
C ALA A 57 2.50 7.68 -18.08
N TYR A 58 1.36 7.96 -18.68
CA TYR A 58 0.25 7.00 -18.68
C TYR A 58 0.52 5.74 -19.51
N ALA A 59 1.27 5.87 -20.60
CA ALA A 59 1.51 4.74 -21.51
C ALA A 59 2.35 3.63 -20.86
N VAL A 60 1.94 2.38 -21.07
CA VAL A 60 2.60 1.18 -20.53
C VAL A 60 4.02 0.96 -21.07
N SER A 61 4.39 1.58 -22.17
CA SER A 61 5.74 1.51 -22.75
C SER A 61 6.76 2.35 -21.99
N SER A 62 6.31 3.39 -21.28
CA SER A 62 7.13 4.24 -20.41
C SER A 62 7.17 3.65 -19.02
N ARG A 63 8.18 2.83 -18.73
CA ARG A 63 8.30 2.07 -17.47
C ARG A 63 9.13 2.82 -16.43
N VAL A 64 8.80 4.10 -16.21
CA VAL A 64 9.44 4.94 -15.20
C VAL A 64 8.38 5.59 -14.35
N TRP A 65 8.50 5.46 -13.03
CA TRP A 65 7.77 6.23 -12.03
C TRP A 65 8.77 7.04 -11.22
N TYR A 66 8.35 8.15 -10.67
CA TYR A 66 9.22 9.00 -9.88
C TYR A 66 8.46 9.75 -8.80
N THR A 67 9.18 10.17 -7.79
CA THR A 67 8.67 11.00 -6.70
C THR A 67 9.43 12.33 -6.67
N VAL A 68 8.79 13.35 -6.09
CA VAL A 68 9.39 14.66 -5.85
C VAL A 68 9.18 15.00 -4.39
N ALA A 69 10.21 15.53 -3.72
CA ALA A 69 10.12 16.03 -2.35
C ALA A 69 11.15 17.14 -2.11
N ASN A 70 10.76 18.19 -1.39
CA ASN A 70 11.65 19.30 -1.05
C ASN A 70 12.38 19.89 -2.27
N GLY A 71 11.68 20.03 -3.37
CA GLY A 71 12.22 20.66 -4.59
C GLY A 71 13.14 19.78 -5.44
N VAL A 72 13.37 18.50 -5.08
CA VAL A 72 14.25 17.61 -5.82
C VAL A 72 13.49 16.36 -6.27
N ILE A 73 13.99 15.70 -7.33
CA ILE A 73 13.52 14.38 -7.72
C ILE A 73 14.08 13.40 -6.71
N THR A 74 13.21 12.57 -6.14
CA THR A 74 13.59 11.55 -5.19
C THR A 74 13.56 10.17 -5.86
N GLU A 75 12.96 9.14 -5.27
CA GLU A 75 13.03 7.81 -5.82
C GLU A 75 12.52 7.76 -7.27
N VAL A 76 13.26 7.09 -8.14
CA VAL A 76 12.86 6.76 -9.51
C VAL A 76 12.83 5.25 -9.66
N TYR A 77 11.73 4.72 -10.17
CA TYR A 77 11.47 3.28 -10.25
C TYR A 77 11.58 2.79 -11.69
N PHE A 78 12.19 1.62 -11.88
CA PHE A 78 12.36 0.92 -13.16
C PHE A 78 12.76 -0.53 -12.94
N PRO A 79 12.34 -1.51 -13.75
CA PRO A 79 11.34 -1.45 -14.83
C PRO A 79 9.92 -1.61 -14.31
N THR A 80 9.79 -1.82 -13.01
CA THR A 80 8.55 -2.09 -12.27
C THR A 80 8.40 -1.12 -11.11
N ILE A 81 7.15 -0.92 -10.70
CA ILE A 81 6.78 0.07 -9.69
C ILE A 81 7.33 -0.26 -8.29
N ASP A 82 7.69 -1.51 -8.03
CA ASP A 82 8.26 -1.99 -6.78
C ASP A 82 9.80 -1.90 -6.71
N SER A 83 10.44 -1.37 -7.75
CA SER A 83 11.90 -1.41 -7.90
C SER A 83 12.52 -0.01 -8.01
N PRO A 84 12.71 0.72 -6.89
CA PRO A 84 13.42 2.00 -6.88
C PRO A 84 14.90 1.81 -7.27
N GLN A 85 15.38 2.73 -8.12
CA GLN A 85 16.73 2.67 -8.73
C GLN A 85 17.58 3.90 -8.42
N MET A 86 17.01 4.89 -7.77
CA MET A 86 17.69 6.15 -7.48
C MET A 86 17.20 6.70 -6.14
N ARG A 87 18.10 7.26 -5.34
CA ARG A 87 17.75 7.96 -4.12
C ARG A 87 17.28 9.38 -4.39
N ASP A 88 18.11 10.17 -5.10
CA ASP A 88 17.76 11.54 -5.50
C ASP A 88 18.57 12.02 -6.72
N LEU A 89 18.01 13.05 -7.37
CA LEU A 89 18.64 13.85 -8.37
C LEU A 89 18.33 15.32 -8.11
N GLN A 90 19.36 16.16 -8.00
CA GLN A 90 19.26 17.58 -7.69
C GLN A 90 20.30 18.39 -8.42
N TYR A 91 20.13 19.71 -8.42
CA TYR A 91 21.13 20.64 -8.88
C TYR A 91 21.93 21.23 -7.73
N LEU A 92 23.22 21.49 -7.99
CA LEU A 92 24.12 22.22 -7.11
C LEU A 92 24.52 23.51 -7.82
N VAL A 93 24.57 24.62 -7.09
CA VAL A 93 24.90 25.94 -7.65
C VAL A 93 26.04 26.58 -6.86
N THR A 94 27.00 27.20 -7.56
CA THR A 94 28.11 27.91 -6.95
C THR A 94 28.58 29.05 -7.85
N ASP A 95 29.25 30.03 -7.27
CA ASP A 95 29.99 31.06 -7.99
C ASP A 95 31.47 30.67 -8.23
N GLY A 96 31.91 29.55 -7.67
CA GLY A 96 33.27 29.04 -7.76
C GLY A 96 34.24 29.60 -6.71
N GLU A 97 33.80 30.50 -5.81
CA GLU A 97 34.69 31.23 -4.90
C GLU A 97 34.10 31.41 -3.49
N THR A 98 32.82 31.77 -3.35
CA THR A 98 32.28 32.29 -2.09
C THR A 98 31.11 31.49 -1.51
N PHE A 99 30.34 30.76 -2.32
CA PHE A 99 29.21 29.99 -1.85
C PHE A 99 29.00 28.68 -2.63
N PHE A 100 28.30 27.77 -1.97
CA PHE A 100 27.81 26.51 -2.49
C PHE A 100 26.38 26.29 -1.98
N HIS A 101 25.45 25.98 -2.89
CA HIS A 101 24.08 25.64 -2.57
C HIS A 101 23.68 24.32 -3.18
N ASP A 102 23.02 23.46 -2.41
CA ASP A 102 22.16 22.40 -2.93
C ASP A 102 20.68 22.81 -2.86
N GLU A 103 19.88 22.26 -3.75
CA GLU A 103 18.44 22.65 -3.85
C GLU A 103 17.69 22.34 -2.55
N ARG A 104 17.95 21.19 -1.92
CA ARG A 104 17.18 20.70 -0.78
C ARG A 104 17.37 21.53 0.48
N ARG A 105 18.59 22.01 0.77
CA ARG A 105 18.95 22.64 2.04
C ARG A 105 18.93 24.17 1.99
N HIS A 106 19.22 24.72 0.82
CA HIS A 106 19.54 26.14 0.71
C HIS A 106 18.44 26.96 0.02
N MET A 107 17.47 26.29 -0.66
CA MET A 107 16.46 26.99 -1.46
C MET A 107 15.06 26.89 -0.84
N ARG A 108 14.18 27.79 -1.23
CA ARG A 108 12.74 27.73 -0.99
C ARG A 108 12.07 27.16 -2.23
N THR A 109 11.22 26.18 -2.05
CA THR A 109 10.56 25.45 -3.14
C THR A 109 9.09 25.83 -3.27
N GLU A 110 8.63 25.92 -4.51
CA GLU A 110 7.23 25.90 -4.92
C GLU A 110 7.03 24.77 -5.93
N ILE A 111 5.93 24.02 -5.79
CA ILE A 111 5.57 22.91 -6.69
C ILE A 111 4.14 23.05 -7.17
N ASP A 112 3.92 22.73 -8.44
CA ASP A 112 2.60 22.62 -9.06
C ASP A 112 2.62 21.49 -10.11
N CYS A 113 1.45 21.04 -10.56
CA CYS A 113 1.35 20.13 -11.70
C CYS A 113 1.50 20.89 -13.02
N VAL A 114 2.03 20.22 -14.05
CA VAL A 114 2.11 20.80 -15.41
C VAL A 114 0.73 21.06 -16.01
N THR A 115 -0.26 20.25 -15.66
CA THR A 115 -1.71 20.48 -15.85
C THR A 115 -2.49 19.87 -14.69
N THR A 116 -3.77 20.19 -14.55
CA THR A 116 -4.64 19.63 -13.49
C THR A 116 -4.70 18.09 -13.52
N ALA A 117 -4.78 17.51 -14.71
CA ALA A 117 -4.91 16.07 -14.90
C ALA A 117 -3.57 15.32 -14.89
N ALA A 118 -2.49 15.96 -15.34
CA ALA A 118 -1.24 15.23 -15.58
C ALA A 118 -0.36 15.18 -14.33
N LEU A 119 0.13 13.97 -13.99
CA LEU A 119 1.08 13.75 -12.91
C LEU A 119 2.53 13.96 -13.37
N GLY A 120 2.80 15.16 -13.90
CA GLY A 120 4.08 15.78 -14.15
C GLY A 120 4.15 17.11 -13.40
N PHE A 121 5.32 17.58 -13.04
CA PHE A 121 5.46 18.65 -12.06
C PHE A 121 6.26 19.82 -12.58
N LYS A 122 5.83 21.00 -12.21
CA LYS A 122 6.59 22.25 -12.31
C LYS A 122 7.12 22.60 -10.92
N VAL A 123 8.44 22.58 -10.76
CA VAL A 123 9.12 22.87 -9.50
C VAL A 123 9.97 24.11 -9.68
N THR A 124 9.81 25.09 -8.81
CA THR A 124 10.65 26.28 -8.79
C THR A 124 11.39 26.37 -7.46
N ASN A 125 12.71 26.36 -7.52
CA ASN A 125 13.59 26.51 -6.36
C ASN A 125 14.23 27.92 -6.39
N TYR A 126 13.98 28.68 -5.35
CA TYR A 126 14.44 30.06 -5.23
C TYR A 126 15.64 30.16 -4.29
N ASP A 127 16.71 30.78 -4.73
CA ASP A 127 17.78 31.27 -3.85
C ASP A 127 17.23 32.32 -2.88
N LYS A 128 17.58 32.21 -1.60
CA LYS A 128 17.10 33.09 -0.52
C LYS A 128 17.55 34.53 -0.68
N ASP A 129 18.70 34.76 -1.35
CA ASP A 129 19.27 36.10 -1.60
C ASP A 129 18.88 36.66 -2.99
N GLY A 130 18.06 35.92 -3.77
CA GLY A 130 17.54 36.38 -5.06
C GLY A 130 18.56 36.43 -6.19
N ARG A 131 19.70 35.74 -6.07
CA ARG A 131 20.75 35.65 -7.11
C ARG A 131 20.29 34.88 -8.33
N TYR A 132 19.43 33.87 -8.12
CA TYR A 132 18.90 32.98 -9.16
C TYR A 132 17.63 32.24 -8.70
N ASN A 133 16.94 31.63 -9.63
CA ASN A 133 15.99 30.54 -9.37
C ASN A 133 16.16 29.45 -10.43
N ILE A 134 15.71 28.23 -10.10
CA ILE A 134 15.74 27.07 -10.98
C ILE A 134 14.29 26.63 -11.18
N GLU A 135 13.77 26.80 -12.40
CA GLU A 135 12.49 26.23 -12.79
C GLU A 135 12.70 24.89 -13.47
N LYS A 136 11.97 23.87 -13.06
CA LYS A 136 12.04 22.52 -13.63
C LYS A 136 10.65 22.06 -14.03
N GLU A 137 10.51 21.58 -15.25
CA GLU A 137 9.33 20.80 -15.67
C GLU A 137 9.77 19.33 -15.76
N ILE A 138 9.15 18.46 -14.95
CA ILE A 138 9.54 17.07 -14.73
C ILE A 138 8.45 16.16 -15.25
N ILE A 139 8.77 15.31 -16.23
CA ILE A 139 7.85 14.32 -16.79
C ILE A 139 8.57 12.99 -17.09
N GLY A 140 7.85 11.87 -17.04
CA GLY A 140 8.30 10.67 -17.75
C GLY A 140 8.16 10.85 -19.25
N ASP A 141 9.12 10.37 -20.05
CA ASP A 141 8.94 10.34 -21.49
C ASP A 141 7.65 9.57 -21.83
N PRO A 142 6.77 10.09 -22.70
CA PRO A 142 5.48 9.48 -22.99
C PRO A 142 5.54 8.04 -23.54
N HIS A 143 6.69 7.60 -24.06
CA HIS A 143 6.84 6.32 -24.76
C HIS A 143 8.07 5.50 -24.37
N LEU A 144 9.11 6.14 -23.81
CA LEU A 144 10.38 5.50 -23.48
C LEU A 144 10.62 5.45 -21.97
N SER A 145 11.46 4.51 -21.53
CA SER A 145 11.89 4.42 -20.13
C SER A 145 12.95 5.48 -19.81
N CYS A 146 12.53 6.75 -19.83
CA CYS A 146 13.35 7.91 -19.56
C CYS A 146 12.59 8.94 -18.74
N LEU A 147 13.26 9.50 -17.74
CA LEU A 147 12.79 10.70 -17.03
C LEU A 147 13.38 11.93 -17.71
N LEU A 148 12.56 12.94 -17.94
CA LEU A 148 12.95 14.22 -18.54
C LEU A 148 12.75 15.36 -17.55
N VAL A 149 13.77 16.23 -17.46
CA VAL A 149 13.79 17.42 -16.60
C VAL A 149 14.18 18.61 -17.46
N HIS A 150 13.18 19.37 -17.89
CA HIS A 150 13.44 20.64 -18.60
C HIS A 150 13.68 21.74 -17.60
N THR A 151 14.83 22.38 -17.70
CA THR A 151 15.35 23.29 -16.68
C THR A 151 15.62 24.67 -17.25
N LYS A 152 15.10 25.70 -16.57
CA LYS A 152 15.43 27.10 -16.80
C LYS A 152 16.15 27.64 -15.57
N PHE A 153 17.43 27.98 -15.77
CA PHE A 153 18.26 28.57 -14.74
C PHE A 153 18.24 30.10 -14.89
N ASN A 154 17.32 30.75 -14.18
CA ASN A 154 17.11 32.18 -14.24
C ASN A 154 18.11 32.90 -13.33
N ILE A 155 19.07 33.62 -13.90
CA ILE A 155 20.17 34.28 -13.19
C ILE A 155 19.95 35.78 -13.17
N ALA A 156 20.05 36.41 -11.99
CA ALA A 156 19.97 37.87 -11.87
C ALA A 156 21.10 38.56 -12.68
N PRO A 157 20.84 39.75 -13.24
CA PRO A 157 21.80 40.41 -14.16
C PRO A 157 23.22 40.57 -13.63
N GLU A 158 23.39 40.87 -12.36
CA GLU A 158 24.70 41.04 -11.69
C GLU A 158 25.45 39.74 -11.48
N TRP A 159 24.76 38.59 -11.61
CA TRP A 159 25.35 37.25 -11.46
C TRP A 159 25.52 36.52 -12.79
N GLN A 160 25.11 37.12 -13.89
CA GLN A 160 25.30 36.58 -15.26
C GLN A 160 26.77 36.24 -15.54
N GLY A 161 27.00 35.02 -16.02
CA GLY A 161 28.31 34.47 -16.31
C GLY A 161 29.22 34.15 -15.11
N LYS A 162 28.72 34.36 -13.88
CA LYS A 162 29.44 34.02 -12.64
C LYS A 162 28.98 32.69 -12.01
N LEU A 163 27.75 32.29 -12.24
CA LEU A 163 27.20 31.09 -11.64
C LEU A 163 27.43 29.86 -12.50
N ARG A 164 27.65 28.72 -11.82
CA ARG A 164 27.77 27.38 -12.40
C ARG A 164 26.69 26.51 -11.80
N ILE A 165 26.17 25.60 -12.62
CA ILE A 165 25.15 24.62 -12.18
C ILE A 165 25.67 23.21 -12.47
N TYR A 166 25.49 22.33 -11.49
CA TYR A 166 25.93 20.94 -11.55
C TYR A 166 24.72 20.02 -11.32
N VAL A 167 24.68 18.92 -12.03
CA VAL A 167 23.77 17.79 -11.73
C VAL A 167 24.44 16.91 -10.69
N LEU A 168 23.72 16.53 -9.65
CA LEU A 168 24.13 15.48 -8.70
C LEU A 168 23.06 14.40 -8.67
N CYS A 169 23.45 13.14 -8.86
CA CYS A 169 22.58 11.98 -8.78
C CYS A 169 23.17 10.90 -7.88
N ALA A 170 22.38 10.35 -6.96
CA ALA A 170 22.74 9.22 -6.10
C ALA A 170 22.02 7.95 -6.57
N PRO A 171 22.67 7.06 -7.33
CA PRO A 171 22.07 5.77 -7.73
C PRO A 171 21.87 4.85 -6.53
N HIS A 172 20.70 4.22 -6.44
CA HIS A 172 20.37 3.14 -5.51
C HIS A 172 19.79 1.97 -6.30
N LEU A 173 20.56 1.47 -7.26
CA LEU A 173 20.11 0.47 -8.21
C LEU A 173 19.80 -0.86 -7.50
N GLN A 174 18.76 -1.56 -8.00
CA GLN A 174 18.26 -2.81 -7.43
C GLN A 174 17.96 -2.70 -5.93
N ILE A 175 17.23 -1.65 -5.57
CA ILE A 175 16.77 -1.37 -4.20
C ILE A 175 17.93 -1.30 -3.20
N GLY A 176 19.04 -0.66 -3.57
CA GLY A 176 20.15 -0.53 -2.63
C GLY A 176 21.20 0.50 -3.02
N GLY A 177 21.69 1.22 -2.02
CA GLY A 177 22.71 2.25 -2.19
C GLY A 177 24.14 1.72 -2.21
N MET A 178 24.42 0.55 -1.59
CA MET A 178 25.72 -0.12 -1.70
C MET A 178 25.85 -0.91 -2.99
N HIS A 179 27.07 -1.30 -3.34
CA HIS A 179 27.40 -2.13 -4.50
C HIS A 179 26.99 -1.53 -5.85
N ASN A 180 26.80 -0.21 -5.92
CA ASN A 180 26.61 0.50 -7.19
C ASN A 180 27.96 0.76 -7.84
N ASN A 181 27.96 0.86 -9.16
CA ASN A 181 29.13 1.20 -9.96
C ASN A 181 28.81 2.41 -10.83
N GLY A 182 29.73 3.37 -10.88
CA GLY A 182 29.63 4.57 -11.68
C GLY A 182 30.78 4.71 -12.67
N ALA A 183 30.50 5.25 -13.85
CA ALA A 183 31.53 5.53 -14.84
C ALA A 183 31.19 6.78 -15.67
N VAL A 184 32.20 7.56 -16.01
CA VAL A 184 32.14 8.58 -17.07
C VAL A 184 32.38 7.90 -18.40
N MET A 185 31.45 8.03 -19.31
CA MET A 185 31.52 7.40 -20.63
C MET A 185 31.51 8.46 -21.73
N GLU A 186 32.33 8.26 -22.75
CA GLU A 186 32.33 9.11 -23.93
C GLU A 186 32.03 8.32 -25.19
N LYS A 187 31.12 8.81 -26.00
CA LYS A 187 30.79 8.22 -27.29
C LYS A 187 30.54 9.31 -28.34
N ARG A 188 31.29 9.25 -29.42
CA ARG A 188 31.20 10.20 -30.55
C ARG A 188 31.33 11.66 -30.09
N GLY A 189 32.26 11.92 -29.14
CA GLY A 189 32.50 13.25 -28.60
C GLY A 189 31.43 13.76 -27.60
N ARG A 190 30.48 12.91 -27.18
CA ARG A 190 29.51 13.24 -26.15
C ARG A 190 29.80 12.44 -24.89
N LYS A 191 29.84 13.13 -23.76
CA LYS A 191 30.08 12.54 -22.43
C LYS A 191 28.77 12.24 -21.73
N PHE A 192 28.73 11.15 -20.95
CA PHE A 192 27.58 10.63 -20.22
C PHE A 192 28.02 10.18 -18.83
N LEU A 193 27.11 10.25 -17.89
CA LEU A 193 27.24 9.55 -16.62
C LEU A 193 26.49 8.21 -16.72
N LEU A 194 27.15 7.14 -16.33
CA LEU A 194 26.59 5.79 -16.29
C LEU A 194 26.65 5.25 -14.86
N ALA A 195 25.53 4.70 -14.36
CA ALA A 195 25.53 3.83 -13.20
C ALA A 195 25.02 2.44 -13.57
N TYR A 196 25.50 1.40 -12.88
CA TYR A 196 25.02 0.04 -13.09
C TYR A 196 25.18 -0.85 -11.85
N ARG A 197 24.24 -1.77 -11.68
CA ARG A 197 24.26 -2.86 -10.70
C ARG A 197 23.38 -4.01 -11.21
N GLY A 198 23.87 -5.25 -11.12
CA GLY A 198 23.15 -6.37 -11.67
C GLY A 198 22.86 -6.18 -13.17
N ASP A 199 21.60 -6.33 -13.53
CA ASP A 199 21.09 -6.14 -14.90
C ASP A 199 20.42 -4.79 -15.12
N VAL A 200 20.59 -3.83 -14.21
CA VAL A 200 20.05 -2.47 -14.33
C VAL A 200 21.15 -1.49 -14.66
N PHE A 201 20.92 -0.70 -15.70
CA PHE A 201 21.79 0.38 -16.16
C PHE A 201 21.00 1.68 -16.23
N MET A 202 21.60 2.76 -15.71
CA MET A 202 21.08 4.12 -15.73
C MET A 202 22.07 5.03 -16.42
N THR A 203 21.62 5.83 -17.39
CA THR A 203 22.47 6.80 -18.12
C THR A 203 21.90 8.20 -17.98
N ILE A 204 22.74 9.18 -17.65
CA ILE A 204 22.36 10.59 -17.55
C ILE A 204 23.07 11.38 -18.66
N ALA A 205 22.30 12.19 -19.38
CA ALA A 205 22.79 13.12 -20.40
C ALA A 205 21.91 14.38 -20.42
N ALA A 206 22.40 15.43 -21.06
CA ALA A 206 21.61 16.62 -21.37
C ALA A 206 21.64 16.92 -22.89
N ASP A 207 20.71 17.74 -23.38
CA ASP A 207 20.73 18.26 -24.75
C ASP A 207 21.90 19.26 -24.99
N VAL A 208 22.47 19.79 -23.93
CA VAL A 208 23.73 20.54 -23.90
C VAL A 208 24.91 19.66 -23.45
N ALA A 209 26.14 20.12 -23.57
CA ALA A 209 27.33 19.40 -23.15
C ALA A 209 27.52 19.44 -21.62
N PHE A 210 28.21 18.43 -21.09
CA PHE A 210 28.82 18.48 -19.76
C PHE A 210 30.29 18.89 -19.89
N THR A 211 30.72 19.93 -19.16
CA THR A 211 32.11 20.44 -19.21
C THR A 211 33.03 19.62 -18.31
N LYS A 212 32.54 19.23 -17.10
CA LYS A 212 33.22 18.37 -16.13
C LYS A 212 32.29 17.24 -15.67
N LEU A 213 32.86 16.07 -15.39
CA LEU A 213 32.11 14.91 -14.88
C LEU A 213 32.96 14.20 -13.83
N SER A 214 32.31 13.69 -12.78
CA SER A 214 32.96 12.90 -11.75
C SER A 214 32.02 11.82 -11.21
N CYS A 215 32.59 10.65 -10.89
CA CYS A 215 31.96 9.57 -10.16
C CYS A 215 32.72 9.42 -8.84
N GLY A 216 32.09 9.75 -7.70
CA GLY A 216 32.71 9.67 -6.39
C GLY A 216 31.95 8.84 -5.40
N TYR A 217 32.54 8.53 -4.25
CA TYR A 217 31.88 7.85 -3.15
C TYR A 217 31.22 8.86 -2.22
N VAL A 218 29.93 8.64 -1.92
CA VAL A 218 29.13 9.55 -1.10
C VAL A 218 29.77 9.82 0.25
N GLY A 219 29.90 11.12 0.59
CA GLY A 219 30.48 11.60 1.84
C GLY A 219 32.00 11.45 1.95
N VAL A 220 32.68 11.03 0.90
CA VAL A 220 34.15 10.87 0.84
C VAL A 220 34.75 11.79 -0.23
N ASN A 221 34.35 11.60 -1.48
CA ASN A 221 34.92 12.35 -2.61
C ASN A 221 33.93 12.53 -3.77
N ASP A 222 32.62 12.48 -3.46
CA ASP A 222 31.59 12.85 -4.40
C ASP A 222 31.56 14.35 -4.69
N GLY A 223 30.82 14.75 -5.74
CA GLY A 223 30.76 16.14 -6.15
C GLY A 223 30.13 17.09 -5.14
N TRP A 224 29.23 16.60 -4.25
CA TRP A 224 28.71 17.42 -3.16
C TRP A 224 29.83 17.75 -2.16
N THR A 225 30.62 16.75 -1.80
CA THR A 225 31.77 16.91 -0.88
C THR A 225 32.79 17.86 -1.48
N ASP A 226 33.16 17.69 -2.75
CA ASP A 226 34.12 18.58 -3.46
C ASP A 226 33.62 20.03 -3.48
N LEU A 227 32.42 20.26 -4.01
CA LEU A 227 31.85 21.61 -4.18
C LEU A 227 31.60 22.32 -2.85
N SER A 228 31.22 21.58 -1.80
CA SER A 228 31.01 22.14 -0.45
C SER A 228 32.31 22.66 0.19
N HIS A 229 33.45 22.11 -0.19
CA HIS A 229 34.76 22.52 0.34
C HIS A 229 35.50 23.52 -0.58
N ASN A 230 35.42 23.28 -1.91
CA ASN A 230 36.24 24.00 -2.88
C ASN A 230 35.44 25.02 -3.70
N PHE A 231 34.11 25.06 -3.59
CA PHE A 231 33.17 25.89 -4.39
C PHE A 231 33.26 25.66 -5.91
N LYS A 232 34.12 24.76 -6.38
CA LYS A 232 34.27 24.35 -7.77
C LYS A 232 34.59 22.85 -7.82
N MET A 233 34.32 22.21 -8.96
CA MET A 233 34.68 20.82 -9.15
C MET A 233 36.20 20.72 -9.46
N ASP A 234 36.96 20.32 -8.46
CA ASP A 234 38.39 20.07 -8.56
C ASP A 234 38.72 18.57 -8.70
N TRP A 235 37.77 17.71 -8.26
CA TRP A 235 37.94 16.26 -8.32
C TRP A 235 37.16 15.68 -9.49
N GLU A 236 37.86 15.18 -10.49
CA GLU A 236 37.29 14.58 -11.69
C GLU A 236 37.68 13.10 -11.76
N TYR A 237 36.87 12.21 -11.19
CA TYR A 237 37.07 10.77 -11.23
C TYR A 237 36.18 10.14 -12.32
N ASP A 238 36.81 9.29 -13.17
CA ASP A 238 36.13 8.66 -14.29
C ASP A 238 35.42 7.35 -13.92
N ALA A 239 35.64 6.81 -12.70
CA ALA A 239 34.95 5.66 -12.19
C ALA A 239 34.91 5.63 -10.65
N ALA A 240 33.79 5.12 -10.08
CA ALA A 240 33.66 4.70 -8.69
C ALA A 240 32.96 3.34 -8.68
N LEU A 241 33.56 2.32 -8.07
CA LEU A 241 33.10 0.93 -8.19
C LEU A 241 32.80 0.32 -6.84
N ASP A 242 31.72 -0.45 -6.79
CA ASP A 242 31.33 -1.28 -5.64
C ASP A 242 31.09 -0.47 -4.35
N GLY A 243 30.23 0.54 -4.41
CA GLY A 243 29.98 1.37 -3.25
C GLY A 243 28.68 2.16 -3.29
N ASN A 244 28.50 3.01 -2.29
CA ASN A 244 27.53 4.08 -2.29
C ASN A 244 28.16 5.26 -3.03
N ILE A 245 27.69 5.52 -4.24
CA ILE A 245 28.31 6.44 -5.18
C ILE A 245 27.38 7.61 -5.53
N ALA A 246 27.97 8.71 -5.99
CA ALA A 246 27.25 9.79 -6.62
C ALA A 246 27.90 10.15 -7.97
N LEU A 247 27.04 10.51 -8.91
CA LEU A 247 27.39 10.96 -10.26
C LEU A 247 27.22 12.47 -10.32
N THR A 248 28.22 13.21 -10.80
CA THR A 248 28.19 14.67 -10.86
C THR A 248 28.65 15.17 -12.22
N ALA A 249 27.95 16.18 -12.75
CA ALA A 249 28.33 16.82 -14.02
C ALA A 249 28.09 18.33 -14.00
N GLU A 250 29.05 19.12 -14.45
CA GLU A 250 28.87 20.55 -14.72
C GLU A 250 28.18 20.76 -16.07
N VAL A 251 27.11 21.54 -16.09
CA VAL A 251 26.32 21.82 -17.28
C VAL A 251 26.93 23.00 -18.03
N ASP A 252 27.12 22.87 -19.34
CA ASP A 252 27.64 23.94 -20.22
C ASP A 252 26.55 25.00 -20.46
N LEU A 253 26.68 26.18 -19.86
CA LEU A 253 25.81 27.31 -20.01
C LEU A 253 26.26 28.29 -21.14
N SER A 254 27.28 27.95 -21.93
CA SER A 254 27.82 28.84 -22.97
C SER A 254 26.83 29.22 -24.07
N ARG A 255 25.78 28.38 -24.26
CA ARG A 255 24.73 28.56 -25.27
C ARG A 255 23.40 29.06 -24.71
N GLY A 256 23.31 29.27 -23.40
CA GLY A 256 22.12 29.69 -22.71
C GLY A 256 21.96 28.97 -21.37
N THR A 257 20.92 29.37 -20.64
CA THR A 257 20.62 28.86 -19.28
C THR A 257 19.39 27.95 -19.25
N GLU A 258 18.93 27.51 -20.42
CA GLU A 258 17.80 26.56 -20.59
C GLU A 258 18.32 25.28 -21.24
N PHE A 259 17.96 24.13 -20.65
CA PHE A 259 18.42 22.82 -21.13
C PHE A 259 17.45 21.71 -20.63
N THR A 260 17.51 20.57 -21.30
CA THR A 260 16.79 19.35 -20.89
C THR A 260 17.77 18.29 -20.44
N LEU A 261 17.59 17.79 -19.20
CA LEU A 261 18.30 16.62 -18.66
C LEU A 261 17.42 15.38 -18.88
N GLY A 262 18.06 14.28 -19.30
CA GLY A 262 17.42 12.97 -19.43
C GLY A 262 18.10 11.94 -18.54
N VAL A 263 17.30 11.07 -17.90
CA VAL A 263 17.75 9.90 -17.15
C VAL A 263 17.11 8.67 -17.79
N GLY A 264 17.87 7.93 -18.56
CA GLY A 264 17.41 6.74 -19.28
C GLY A 264 17.77 5.45 -18.55
N PHE A 265 16.84 4.50 -18.52
CA PHE A 265 17.03 3.19 -17.89
C PHE A 265 16.99 2.05 -18.92
N GLY A 266 17.64 0.94 -18.58
CA GLY A 266 17.64 -0.24 -19.41
C GLY A 266 18.42 -1.40 -18.80
N HIS A 267 18.31 -2.59 -19.44
CA HIS A 267 19.02 -3.79 -19.00
C HIS A 267 20.41 -3.97 -19.64
N THR A 268 20.86 -3.00 -20.41
CA THR A 268 22.21 -2.90 -20.97
C THR A 268 22.61 -1.44 -21.05
N PRO A 269 23.93 -1.10 -21.06
CA PRO A 269 24.40 0.27 -21.25
C PRO A 269 23.94 0.86 -22.59
N HIS A 270 23.84 0.01 -23.64
CA HIS A 270 23.34 0.42 -24.93
C HIS A 270 21.86 0.82 -24.87
N ASN A 271 21.04 0.01 -24.20
CA ASN A 271 19.61 0.29 -24.06
C ASN A 271 19.38 1.58 -23.25
N ALA A 272 19.97 1.72 -22.06
CA ALA A 272 19.85 2.93 -21.24
C ALA A 272 20.32 4.19 -21.99
N GLY A 273 21.47 4.10 -22.67
CA GLY A 273 21.97 5.19 -23.50
C GLY A 273 21.10 5.53 -24.70
N SER A 274 20.47 4.53 -25.34
CA SER A 274 19.54 4.77 -26.44
C SER A 274 18.27 5.45 -25.96
N MET A 275 17.70 5.05 -24.81
CA MET A 275 16.51 5.67 -24.22
C MET A 275 16.73 7.18 -24.03
N VAL A 276 17.81 7.56 -23.32
CA VAL A 276 18.07 8.98 -23.05
C VAL A 276 18.36 9.79 -24.31
N LEU A 277 19.12 9.25 -25.27
CA LEU A 277 19.47 10.01 -26.49
C LEU A 277 18.26 10.19 -27.42
N GLN A 278 17.42 9.17 -27.55
CA GLN A 278 16.20 9.28 -28.34
C GLN A 278 15.23 10.31 -27.74
N SER A 279 15.06 10.29 -26.42
CA SER A 279 14.25 11.30 -25.72
C SER A 279 14.79 12.70 -25.92
N LEU A 280 16.10 12.92 -25.78
CA LEU A 280 16.72 14.25 -25.95
C LEU A 280 16.79 14.75 -27.40
N CYS A 281 16.56 13.87 -28.40
CA CYS A 281 16.50 14.28 -29.82
C CYS A 281 15.13 14.85 -30.24
N ILE A 282 14.15 14.77 -29.36
CA ILE A 282 12.78 15.33 -29.55
C ILE A 282 12.67 16.59 -28.68
N PRO A 283 12.10 17.69 -29.16
CA PRO A 283 11.89 18.88 -28.33
C PRO A 283 11.03 18.59 -27.12
N PHE A 284 11.40 19.14 -25.97
CA PHE A 284 10.68 18.89 -24.70
C PHE A 284 9.18 19.23 -24.79
N GLU A 285 8.84 20.33 -25.48
CA GLU A 285 7.45 20.73 -25.68
C GLU A 285 6.59 19.65 -26.37
N THR A 286 7.22 18.87 -27.27
CA THR A 286 6.56 17.73 -27.93
C THR A 286 6.29 16.60 -26.94
N HIS A 287 7.24 16.30 -26.06
CA HIS A 287 7.04 15.33 -25.00
C HIS A 287 5.97 15.80 -24.02
N LEU A 288 6.01 17.08 -23.60
CA LEU A 288 5.04 17.66 -22.69
C LEU A 288 3.61 17.60 -23.26
N HIS A 289 3.45 17.98 -24.55
CA HIS A 289 2.16 17.88 -25.23
C HIS A 289 1.63 16.44 -25.28
N ASN A 290 2.47 15.47 -25.61
CA ASN A 290 2.07 14.06 -25.67
C ASN A 290 1.75 13.51 -24.28
N PHE A 291 2.56 13.86 -23.27
CA PHE A 291 2.39 13.47 -21.88
C PHE A 291 1.07 13.98 -21.32
N THR A 292 0.82 15.28 -21.42
CA THR A 292 -0.44 15.90 -20.94
C THR A 292 -1.65 15.36 -21.69
N GLY A 293 -1.53 15.19 -23.04
CA GLY A 293 -2.60 14.63 -23.85
C GLY A 293 -2.96 13.18 -23.52
N GLN A 294 -2.03 12.37 -22.98
CA GLN A 294 -2.35 11.02 -22.48
C GLN A 294 -3.23 11.11 -21.22
N TRP A 295 -2.87 11.94 -20.26
CA TRP A 295 -3.61 12.13 -19.02
C TRP A 295 -4.98 12.79 -19.24
N ASP A 296 -5.06 13.82 -20.08
CA ASP A 296 -6.32 14.49 -20.42
C ASP A 296 -7.35 13.53 -21.05
N ARG A 297 -6.91 12.62 -21.92
CA ARG A 297 -7.80 11.60 -22.49
C ARG A 297 -8.28 10.61 -21.46
N THR A 298 -7.46 10.31 -20.47
CA THR A 298 -7.80 9.39 -19.37
C THR A 298 -8.79 10.04 -18.42
N SER A 299 -8.52 11.27 -17.96
CA SER A 299 -9.39 12.01 -17.05
C SER A 299 -10.79 12.27 -17.63
N LYS A 300 -10.89 12.52 -18.95
CA LYS A 300 -12.19 12.68 -19.62
C LYS A 300 -13.10 11.45 -19.55
N ARG A 301 -12.56 10.26 -19.29
CA ARG A 301 -13.36 9.04 -19.09
C ARG A 301 -14.16 9.07 -17.80
N PHE A 302 -13.75 9.88 -16.82
CA PHE A 302 -14.33 10.01 -15.49
C PHE A 302 -15.11 11.32 -15.31
N ALA A 303 -15.42 12.04 -16.39
CA ALA A 303 -16.04 13.37 -16.37
C ALA A 303 -17.41 13.43 -15.66
N LEU A 304 -18.16 12.30 -15.65
CA LEU A 304 -19.47 12.23 -14.98
C LEU A 304 -19.44 12.52 -13.49
N LEU A 305 -18.29 12.32 -12.82
CA LEU A 305 -18.12 12.64 -11.39
C LEU A 305 -17.49 14.00 -11.17
N GLN A 306 -16.89 14.61 -12.18
CA GLN A 306 -16.39 15.99 -12.10
C GLN A 306 -17.55 16.98 -11.89
N GLU A 307 -18.74 16.73 -12.45
CA GLU A 307 -19.95 17.52 -12.23
C GLU A 307 -20.41 17.51 -10.76
N ILE A 308 -20.06 16.46 -10.01
CA ILE A 308 -20.45 16.27 -8.61
C ILE A 308 -19.46 16.96 -7.67
N SER A 309 -18.24 17.13 -8.09
CA SER A 309 -17.16 17.75 -7.33
C SER A 309 -16.98 19.24 -7.67
N GLU A 310 -18.05 19.97 -8.00
CA GLU A 310 -17.96 21.40 -8.34
C GLU A 310 -17.12 22.24 -7.35
N HIS A 311 -16.92 21.74 -6.13
CA HIS A 311 -16.10 22.37 -5.10
C HIS A 311 -14.71 21.74 -4.90
N ASP A 312 -14.39 20.57 -5.53
CA ASP A 312 -13.15 19.81 -5.28
C ASP A 312 -12.62 19.03 -6.49
N SER A 313 -12.88 19.52 -7.70
CA SER A 313 -12.51 18.84 -8.96
C SER A 313 -11.03 18.44 -9.03
N THR A 314 -10.14 19.26 -8.50
CA THR A 314 -8.68 19.06 -8.59
C THR A 314 -8.20 17.87 -7.74
N LEU A 315 -8.59 17.79 -6.46
CA LEU A 315 -8.15 16.67 -5.58
C LEU A 315 -8.79 15.34 -6.02
N PHE A 316 -10.06 15.39 -6.48
CA PHE A 316 -10.72 14.21 -7.03
C PHE A 316 -9.98 13.67 -8.26
N GLU A 317 -9.71 14.52 -9.26
CA GLU A 317 -9.02 14.13 -10.49
C GLU A 317 -7.61 13.57 -10.19
N ARG A 318 -6.88 14.23 -9.30
CA ARG A 318 -5.56 13.78 -8.84
C ARG A 318 -5.65 12.44 -8.11
N SER A 319 -6.62 12.24 -7.22
CA SER A 319 -6.79 10.97 -6.52
C SER A 319 -7.05 9.81 -7.48
N VAL A 320 -7.91 9.99 -8.49
CA VAL A 320 -8.16 8.97 -9.52
C VAL A 320 -6.88 8.68 -10.32
N ASN A 321 -6.15 9.72 -10.73
CA ASN A 321 -4.93 9.57 -11.51
C ASN A 321 -3.78 8.96 -10.67
N LEU A 322 -3.70 9.26 -9.36
CA LEU A 322 -2.78 8.60 -8.44
C LEU A 322 -3.08 7.11 -8.30
N LEU A 323 -4.35 6.72 -8.16
CA LEU A 323 -4.73 5.31 -8.14
C LEU A 323 -4.29 4.58 -9.43
N LEU A 324 -4.49 5.19 -10.60
CA LEU A 324 -4.03 4.65 -11.88
C LEU A 324 -2.49 4.60 -11.98
N THR A 325 -1.80 5.58 -11.40
CA THR A 325 -0.33 5.63 -11.37
C THR A 325 0.27 4.50 -10.55
N HIS A 326 -0.43 4.00 -9.53
CA HIS A 326 0.03 2.93 -8.67
C HIS A 326 -0.23 1.52 -9.22
N GLU A 327 -0.75 1.39 -10.45
CA GLU A 327 -0.79 0.14 -11.20
C GLU A 327 0.55 -0.09 -11.92
N ASP A 328 1.11 -1.30 -11.82
CA ASP A 328 2.32 -1.67 -12.55
C ASP A 328 2.06 -1.86 -14.05
N LYS A 329 3.07 -1.57 -14.89
CA LYS A 329 2.97 -1.61 -16.35
C LYS A 329 3.45 -2.93 -16.97
N MET A 330 4.19 -3.75 -16.22
CA MET A 330 4.62 -5.09 -16.64
C MET A 330 3.72 -6.19 -16.07
N TYR A 331 3.12 -5.93 -14.91
CA TYR A 331 2.16 -6.81 -14.23
C TYR A 331 0.80 -6.11 -14.13
N PRO A 332 0.05 -6.04 -15.27
CA PRO A 332 -1.21 -5.29 -15.29
C PRO A 332 -2.19 -5.81 -14.24
N GLY A 333 -2.75 -4.91 -13.49
CA GLY A 333 -3.63 -5.19 -12.37
C GLY A 333 -2.93 -5.22 -11.01
N ALA A 334 -1.60 -5.38 -10.94
CA ALA A 334 -0.87 -5.24 -9.68
C ALA A 334 -0.85 -3.77 -9.25
N MET A 335 -1.41 -3.48 -8.09
CA MET A 335 -1.44 -2.13 -7.51
C MET A 335 -0.78 -2.14 -6.14
N ILE A 336 0.17 -1.23 -5.93
CA ILE A 336 0.92 -1.10 -4.68
C ILE A 336 0.27 -0.10 -3.72
N ALA A 337 0.60 -0.19 -2.43
CA ALA A 337 0.05 0.67 -1.39
C ALA A 337 0.56 2.12 -1.48
N SER A 338 1.83 2.32 -1.83
CA SER A 338 2.45 3.64 -1.99
C SER A 338 3.78 3.56 -2.73
N LEU A 339 4.11 4.61 -3.50
CA LEU A 339 5.45 4.85 -4.06
C LEU A 339 6.41 5.52 -3.06
N SER A 340 6.01 5.66 -1.81
CA SER A 340 6.83 6.25 -0.76
C SER A 340 7.56 5.17 0.05
N ILE A 341 8.70 5.50 0.60
CA ILE A 341 9.44 4.68 1.56
C ILE A 341 9.27 5.33 2.94
N PRO A 342 8.39 4.80 3.81
CA PRO A 342 8.16 5.38 5.12
C PRO A 342 9.45 5.48 5.93
N TRP A 343 9.72 6.66 6.49
CA TRP A 343 10.95 6.97 7.26
C TRP A 343 12.24 6.58 6.54
N GLY A 344 12.26 6.78 5.22
CA GLY A 344 13.37 6.37 4.36
C GLY A 344 14.72 7.01 4.73
N GLU A 345 14.68 8.22 5.31
CA GLU A 345 15.88 8.93 5.77
C GLU A 345 16.68 8.19 6.86
N ASP A 346 16.04 7.26 7.58
CA ASP A 346 16.67 6.41 8.58
C ASP A 346 16.79 4.94 8.16
N LYS A 347 16.35 4.59 6.94
CA LYS A 347 16.45 3.25 6.39
C LYS A 347 17.56 3.11 5.37
N GLY A 348 18.43 2.11 5.61
CA GLY A 348 19.50 1.68 4.69
C GLY A 348 19.11 0.45 3.86
N ASP A 349 20.13 -0.21 3.31
CA ASP A 349 19.97 -1.42 2.48
C ASP A 349 19.52 -2.67 3.25
N ASP A 350 19.66 -2.67 4.56
CA ASP A 350 19.34 -3.77 5.48
C ASP A 350 17.97 -3.63 6.15
N GLY A 351 17.29 -2.52 5.96
CA GLY A 351 16.05 -2.17 6.63
C GLY A 351 14.83 -2.14 5.72
N GLY A 352 13.98 -3.19 5.74
CA GLY A 352 12.64 -3.13 5.18
C GLY A 352 12.59 -2.78 3.67
N LEU A 353 13.33 -3.51 2.84
CA LEU A 353 13.47 -3.27 1.40
C LEU A 353 12.14 -3.15 0.64
N GLY A 354 11.09 -3.83 1.13
CA GLY A 354 9.75 -3.75 0.53
C GLY A 354 9.11 -2.37 0.65
N GLY A 355 9.39 -1.62 1.71
CA GLY A 355 8.73 -0.34 1.94
C GLY A 355 7.20 -0.48 1.85
N TYR A 356 6.53 0.44 1.14
CA TYR A 356 5.11 0.35 0.78
C TYR A 356 4.88 0.10 -0.73
N HIS A 357 5.95 -0.16 -1.48
CA HIS A 357 5.86 -0.54 -2.90
C HIS A 357 5.67 -2.06 -3.08
N LEU A 358 4.75 -2.62 -2.27
CA LEU A 358 4.28 -4.00 -2.29
C LEU A 358 2.76 -4.03 -2.52
N VAL A 359 2.26 -5.19 -2.88
CA VAL A 359 0.83 -5.45 -2.97
C VAL A 359 0.33 -6.00 -1.64
N TRP A 360 -0.59 -5.28 -0.99
CA TRP A 360 -1.52 -5.80 0.00
C TRP A 360 -2.86 -6.04 -0.68
N THR A 361 -3.43 -7.20 -0.52
CA THR A 361 -4.71 -7.54 -1.17
C THR A 361 -5.81 -6.58 -0.75
N ARG A 362 -5.85 -6.16 0.51
CA ARG A 362 -6.79 -5.17 1.03
C ARG A 362 -6.66 -3.83 0.31
N ASP A 363 -5.48 -3.22 0.31
CA ASP A 363 -5.20 -1.92 -0.28
C ASP A 363 -5.48 -1.91 -1.79
N MET A 364 -5.07 -2.97 -2.46
CA MET A 364 -5.31 -3.17 -3.88
C MET A 364 -6.80 -3.23 -4.21
N VAL A 365 -7.61 -3.96 -3.41
CA VAL A 365 -9.06 -4.05 -3.63
C VAL A 365 -9.75 -2.72 -3.32
N GLN A 366 -9.30 -1.97 -2.30
CA GLN A 366 -9.82 -0.62 -2.05
C GLN A 366 -9.56 0.31 -3.25
N SER A 367 -8.33 0.30 -3.79
CA SER A 367 -7.95 1.06 -4.98
C SER A 367 -8.76 0.67 -6.21
N ALA A 368 -8.87 -0.63 -6.50
CA ALA A 368 -9.67 -1.16 -7.61
C ALA A 368 -11.16 -0.81 -7.47
N THR A 369 -11.71 -0.90 -6.25
CA THR A 369 -13.11 -0.56 -5.98
C THR A 369 -13.38 0.93 -6.16
N ALA A 370 -12.43 1.80 -5.80
CA ALA A 370 -12.52 3.24 -6.04
C ALA A 370 -12.51 3.57 -7.55
N LEU A 371 -11.69 2.90 -8.34
CA LEU A 371 -11.71 3.04 -9.80
C LEU A 371 -13.04 2.52 -10.39
N LEU A 372 -13.61 1.45 -9.84
CA LEU A 372 -14.94 1.01 -10.22
C LEU A 372 -16.03 2.06 -9.88
N ALA A 373 -15.89 2.75 -8.76
CA ALA A 373 -16.80 3.83 -8.34
C ALA A 373 -16.83 5.00 -9.34
N VAL A 374 -15.74 5.25 -10.05
CA VAL A 374 -15.68 6.26 -11.11
C VAL A 374 -16.03 5.73 -12.51
N GLY A 375 -16.48 4.47 -12.59
CA GLY A 375 -16.92 3.84 -13.85
C GLY A 375 -15.82 3.14 -14.65
N ASP A 376 -14.59 3.04 -14.13
CA ASP A 376 -13.58 2.19 -14.73
C ASP A 376 -13.84 0.73 -14.36
N THR A 377 -14.16 -0.09 -15.33
CA THR A 377 -14.31 -1.54 -15.17
C THR A 377 -13.08 -2.33 -15.61
N THR A 378 -12.19 -1.68 -16.34
CA THR A 378 -11.05 -2.34 -16.99
C THR A 378 -9.91 -2.58 -16.01
N THR A 379 -9.51 -1.56 -15.25
CA THR A 379 -8.44 -1.69 -14.24
C THR A 379 -8.87 -2.61 -13.08
N PRO A 380 -10.09 -2.47 -12.50
CA PRO A 380 -10.57 -3.40 -11.49
C PRO A 380 -10.66 -4.86 -11.97
N LEU A 381 -11.01 -5.09 -13.26
CA LEU A 381 -11.00 -6.44 -13.81
C LEU A 381 -9.59 -7.01 -13.92
N ARG A 382 -8.60 -6.20 -14.36
CA ARG A 382 -7.19 -6.63 -14.34
C ARG A 382 -6.73 -6.96 -12.92
N ALA A 383 -7.10 -6.13 -11.94
CA ALA A 383 -6.81 -6.36 -10.53
C ALA A 383 -7.38 -7.70 -10.03
N LEU A 384 -8.63 -8.01 -10.35
CA LEU A 384 -9.24 -9.29 -10.02
C LEU A 384 -8.53 -10.48 -10.69
N ILE A 385 -8.16 -10.35 -11.97
CA ILE A 385 -7.41 -11.38 -12.70
C ILE A 385 -6.04 -11.60 -12.06
N TYR A 386 -5.33 -10.52 -11.73
CA TYR A 386 -4.04 -10.60 -11.05
C TYR A 386 -4.18 -11.31 -9.69
N LEU A 387 -5.16 -10.96 -8.87
CA LEU A 387 -5.43 -11.64 -7.60
C LEU A 387 -5.80 -13.11 -7.78
N ALA A 388 -6.55 -13.45 -8.82
CA ALA A 388 -6.90 -14.85 -9.13
C ALA A 388 -5.66 -15.71 -9.41
N ILE A 389 -4.62 -15.11 -10.00
CA ILE A 389 -3.33 -15.78 -10.24
C ILE A 389 -2.45 -15.80 -8.98
N ALA A 390 -2.51 -14.75 -8.17
CA ALA A 390 -1.74 -14.65 -6.92
C ALA A 390 -2.33 -15.49 -5.78
N GLN A 391 -3.59 -15.98 -5.90
CA GLN A 391 -4.23 -16.79 -4.88
C GLN A 391 -3.46 -18.08 -4.63
N ARG A 392 -3.24 -18.41 -3.35
CA ARG A 392 -2.60 -19.65 -2.92
C ARG A 392 -3.48 -20.87 -3.25
N GLU A 393 -2.87 -22.03 -3.35
CA GLU A 393 -3.60 -23.28 -3.64
C GLU A 393 -4.65 -23.62 -2.58
N ASP A 394 -4.43 -23.22 -1.32
CA ASP A 394 -5.38 -23.43 -0.21
C ASP A 394 -6.55 -22.43 -0.20
N GLY A 395 -6.54 -21.44 -1.10
CA GLY A 395 -7.57 -20.42 -1.25
C GLY A 395 -7.28 -19.09 -0.53
N GLY A 396 -6.23 -19.03 0.26
CA GLY A 396 -5.79 -17.82 0.97
C GLY A 396 -4.92 -16.90 0.13
N PHE A 397 -4.45 -15.82 0.77
CA PHE A 397 -3.46 -14.89 0.25
C PHE A 397 -2.33 -14.70 1.27
N TYR A 398 -1.16 -14.27 0.81
CA TYR A 398 -0.12 -13.81 1.72
C TYR A 398 -0.47 -12.41 2.23
N GLN A 399 0.05 -12.02 3.39
CA GLN A 399 -0.14 -10.69 3.97
C GLN A 399 0.24 -9.58 2.96
N ASN A 400 1.41 -9.68 2.34
CA ASN A 400 1.80 -8.86 1.21
C ASN A 400 2.83 -9.58 0.34
N PHE A 401 3.02 -9.09 -0.86
CA PHE A 401 3.92 -9.72 -1.84
C PHE A 401 4.43 -8.69 -2.86
N TRP A 402 5.58 -9.01 -3.46
CA TRP A 402 6.09 -8.30 -4.61
C TRP A 402 5.13 -8.43 -5.79
N ILE A 403 5.20 -7.50 -6.73
CA ILE A 403 4.28 -7.52 -7.89
C ILE A 403 4.41 -8.78 -8.75
N ASP A 404 5.48 -9.54 -8.65
CA ASP A 404 5.66 -10.84 -9.30
C ASP A 404 5.02 -12.01 -8.53
N GLY A 405 4.35 -11.75 -7.43
CA GLY A 405 3.65 -12.72 -6.59
C GLY A 405 4.51 -13.38 -5.51
N ARG A 406 5.81 -13.10 -5.42
CA ARG A 406 6.66 -13.63 -4.34
C ARG A 406 6.26 -13.01 -3.00
N PRO A 407 6.01 -13.82 -1.96
CA PRO A 407 5.62 -13.29 -0.65
C PRO A 407 6.76 -12.47 -0.04
N TYR A 408 6.39 -11.37 0.63
CA TYR A 408 7.30 -10.61 1.47
C TYR A 408 7.03 -10.93 2.94
N TRP A 409 5.79 -10.79 3.41
CA TRP A 409 5.32 -11.29 4.69
C TRP A 409 4.23 -12.34 4.49
N THR A 410 4.21 -13.33 5.37
CA THR A 410 3.35 -14.51 5.23
C THR A 410 2.22 -14.57 6.27
N GLY A 411 1.99 -13.51 7.04
CA GLY A 411 0.88 -13.40 7.99
C GLY A 411 -0.46 -13.68 7.31
N LEU A 412 -1.42 -14.17 8.07
CA LEU A 412 -2.76 -14.46 7.58
C LEU A 412 -3.75 -13.39 8.07
N GLN A 413 -4.41 -12.74 7.12
CA GLN A 413 -5.48 -11.77 7.35
C GLN A 413 -6.74 -12.23 6.61
N LEU A 414 -7.83 -12.51 7.34
CA LEU A 414 -9.05 -13.05 6.72
C LEU A 414 -9.81 -11.99 5.91
N ASP A 415 -9.67 -10.71 6.20
CA ASP A 415 -10.23 -9.64 5.38
C ASP A 415 -9.60 -9.62 3.98
N GLU A 416 -8.31 -9.90 3.84
CA GLU A 416 -7.63 -10.01 2.55
C GLU A 416 -8.09 -11.21 1.71
N VAL A 417 -8.71 -12.19 2.33
CA VAL A 417 -9.33 -13.32 1.62
C VAL A 417 -10.76 -12.98 1.18
N SER A 418 -11.48 -12.16 1.95
CA SER A 418 -12.86 -11.78 1.66
C SER A 418 -12.96 -10.66 0.61
N PHE A 419 -12.05 -9.69 0.58
CA PHE A 419 -12.11 -8.57 -0.35
C PHE A 419 -12.05 -8.94 -1.83
N PRO A 420 -11.27 -9.93 -2.30
CA PRO A 420 -11.32 -10.40 -3.69
C PRO A 420 -12.69 -10.95 -4.09
N ILE A 421 -13.41 -11.61 -3.17
CA ILE A 421 -14.78 -12.09 -3.41
C ILE A 421 -15.72 -10.90 -3.61
N VAL A 422 -15.60 -9.86 -2.78
CA VAL A 422 -16.40 -8.64 -2.88
C VAL A 422 -16.09 -7.90 -4.18
N LEU A 423 -14.84 -7.79 -4.59
CA LEU A 423 -14.45 -7.19 -5.87
C LEU A 423 -15.04 -7.95 -7.05
N ALA A 424 -14.95 -9.28 -7.03
CA ALA A 424 -15.56 -10.14 -8.05
C ALA A 424 -17.06 -9.91 -8.14
N TRP A 425 -17.77 -9.85 -7.01
CA TRP A 425 -19.20 -9.60 -6.94
C TRP A 425 -19.58 -8.22 -7.52
N ARG A 426 -18.83 -7.15 -7.17
CA ARG A 426 -19.05 -5.80 -7.70
C ARG A 426 -18.87 -5.75 -9.21
N LEU A 427 -17.81 -6.37 -9.73
CA LEU A 427 -17.57 -6.46 -11.17
C LEU A 427 -18.66 -7.27 -11.88
N TRP A 428 -19.17 -8.32 -11.24
CA TRP A 428 -20.32 -9.06 -11.77
C TRP A 428 -21.57 -8.19 -11.85
N LYS A 429 -21.92 -7.47 -10.78
CA LYS A 429 -23.05 -6.54 -10.77
C LYS A 429 -22.89 -5.37 -11.76
N ALA A 430 -21.67 -4.96 -12.04
CA ALA A 430 -21.33 -3.97 -13.07
C ALA A 430 -21.34 -4.53 -14.50
N GLY A 431 -21.60 -5.83 -14.71
CA GLY A 431 -21.58 -6.48 -16.02
C GLY A 431 -20.17 -6.64 -16.64
N ALA A 432 -19.12 -6.56 -15.83
CA ALA A 432 -17.73 -6.55 -16.29
C ALA A 432 -17.09 -7.94 -16.42
N LEU A 433 -17.81 -9.02 -16.11
CA LEU A 433 -17.26 -10.39 -16.10
C LEU A 433 -17.64 -11.23 -17.33
N GLU A 434 -18.01 -10.62 -18.46
CA GLU A 434 -18.44 -11.36 -19.65
C GLU A 434 -17.43 -12.38 -20.20
N LYS A 435 -16.13 -12.10 -20.06
CA LYS A 435 -15.03 -12.92 -20.60
C LYS A 435 -14.12 -13.54 -19.53
N PHE A 436 -14.37 -13.29 -18.26
CA PHE A 436 -13.59 -13.83 -17.17
C PHE A 436 -14.52 -14.39 -16.10
N ASP A 437 -14.34 -15.66 -15.76
CA ASP A 437 -15.10 -16.34 -14.72
C ASP A 437 -14.26 -16.46 -13.43
N PRO A 438 -14.52 -15.68 -12.39
CA PRO A 438 -13.77 -15.74 -11.14
C PRO A 438 -14.23 -16.88 -10.21
N TYR A 439 -15.16 -17.74 -10.63
CA TYR A 439 -15.86 -18.68 -9.75
C TYR A 439 -14.89 -19.56 -8.94
N VAL A 440 -13.84 -20.10 -9.56
CA VAL A 440 -12.86 -20.95 -8.86
C VAL A 440 -12.15 -20.18 -7.75
N THR A 441 -11.78 -18.93 -8.01
CA THR A 441 -11.15 -18.05 -7.00
C THR A 441 -12.10 -17.78 -5.85
N VAL A 442 -13.35 -17.43 -6.14
CA VAL A 442 -14.41 -17.18 -5.16
C VAL A 442 -14.67 -18.44 -4.32
N GLN A 443 -14.79 -19.59 -4.96
CA GLN A 443 -15.04 -20.89 -4.31
C GLN A 443 -13.92 -21.26 -3.33
N ARG A 444 -12.64 -21.13 -3.75
CA ARG A 444 -11.49 -21.40 -2.91
C ARG A 444 -11.35 -20.42 -1.73
N ALA A 445 -11.57 -19.14 -1.97
CA ALA A 445 -11.56 -18.13 -0.91
C ALA A 445 -12.71 -18.37 0.10
N CYS A 446 -13.91 -18.70 -0.37
CA CYS A 446 -15.05 -19.06 0.49
C CYS A 446 -14.74 -20.29 1.37
N ASN A 447 -14.17 -21.35 0.79
CA ASN A 447 -13.71 -22.53 1.55
C ASN A 447 -12.70 -22.11 2.64
N PHE A 448 -11.71 -21.30 2.26
CA PHE A 448 -10.67 -20.84 3.16
C PHE A 448 -11.22 -20.05 4.35
N LEU A 449 -12.10 -19.07 4.10
CA LEU A 449 -12.75 -18.28 5.16
C LEU A 449 -13.52 -19.15 6.15
N MET A 450 -14.27 -20.14 5.65
CA MET A 450 -15.08 -21.02 6.51
C MET A 450 -14.20 -22.03 7.26
N ARG A 451 -13.08 -22.45 6.67
CA ARG A 451 -12.15 -23.40 7.29
C ARG A 451 -11.28 -22.75 8.35
N GLU A 452 -10.66 -21.61 8.05
CA GLU A 452 -9.69 -20.94 8.92
C GLU A 452 -10.33 -19.98 9.92
N GLY A 453 -11.40 -19.25 9.53
CA GLY A 453 -12.10 -18.34 10.43
C GLY A 453 -12.80 -19.07 11.61
N PRO A 454 -13.44 -18.35 12.53
CA PRO A 454 -13.75 -16.90 12.49
C PRO A 454 -12.65 -15.99 13.04
N ALA A 455 -11.70 -16.51 13.82
CA ALA A 455 -10.59 -15.72 14.34
C ALA A 455 -9.52 -15.52 13.24
N THR A 456 -9.02 -14.29 13.10
CA THR A 456 -7.92 -13.97 12.18
C THR A 456 -6.58 -14.06 12.90
N ALA A 457 -5.51 -14.42 12.18
CA ALA A 457 -4.17 -14.41 12.78
C ALA A 457 -3.63 -12.98 12.97
N GLN A 458 -4.06 -12.05 12.10
CA GLN A 458 -3.77 -10.63 12.22
C GLN A 458 -5.02 -9.82 11.85
N ASP A 459 -5.24 -8.71 12.57
CA ASP A 459 -6.27 -7.71 12.23
C ASP A 459 -5.83 -6.84 11.04
N ARG A 460 -6.70 -5.92 10.60
CA ARG A 460 -6.39 -4.99 9.49
C ARG A 460 -5.15 -4.11 9.72
N TRP A 461 -4.65 -4.03 10.95
CA TRP A 461 -3.43 -3.32 11.30
C TRP A 461 -2.19 -4.21 11.35
N GLU A 462 -2.33 -5.51 11.02
CA GLU A 462 -1.24 -6.48 10.86
C GLU A 462 -0.49 -6.86 12.15
N GLU A 463 -1.13 -6.64 13.30
CA GLU A 463 -0.44 -6.75 14.59
C GLU A 463 -1.03 -7.80 15.54
N ALA A 464 -2.35 -7.92 15.61
CA ALA A 464 -3.01 -8.71 16.62
C ALA A 464 -3.94 -9.76 16.04
N GLY A 465 -3.96 -10.95 16.64
CA GLY A 465 -4.86 -12.06 16.26
C GLY A 465 -6.06 -12.17 17.19
N GLY A 466 -7.18 -12.70 16.66
CA GLY A 466 -8.40 -12.93 17.41
C GLY A 466 -9.68 -12.60 16.63
N TYR A 467 -10.74 -12.27 17.37
CA TYR A 467 -12.01 -11.83 16.80
C TYR A 467 -12.02 -10.30 16.66
N SER A 468 -11.98 -9.82 15.43
CA SER A 468 -12.03 -8.39 15.09
C SER A 468 -13.36 -8.04 14.44
N PRO A 469 -14.06 -6.97 14.87
CA PRO A 469 -15.34 -6.57 14.28
C PRO A 469 -15.23 -6.19 12.80
N SER A 470 -14.11 -5.56 12.37
CA SER A 470 -13.88 -5.23 10.97
C SER A 470 -13.65 -6.46 10.10
N THR A 471 -12.85 -7.43 10.57
CA THR A 471 -12.61 -8.68 9.87
C THR A 471 -13.87 -9.53 9.77
N LEU A 472 -14.68 -9.60 10.84
CA LEU A 472 -15.98 -10.30 10.81
C LEU A 472 -16.93 -9.65 9.80
N ALA A 473 -16.99 -8.31 9.74
CA ALA A 473 -17.81 -7.60 8.77
C ALA A 473 -17.44 -7.96 7.32
N SER A 474 -16.14 -7.89 6.98
CA SER A 474 -15.66 -8.23 5.64
C SER A 474 -15.89 -9.70 5.30
N ASN A 475 -15.67 -10.62 6.25
CA ASN A 475 -15.92 -12.05 6.05
C ASN A 475 -17.40 -12.36 5.80
N ILE A 476 -18.31 -11.78 6.57
CA ILE A 476 -19.76 -11.91 6.35
C ILE A 476 -20.12 -11.40 4.95
N ALA A 477 -19.62 -10.24 4.58
CA ALA A 477 -19.84 -9.65 3.26
C ALA A 477 -19.32 -10.56 2.13
N GLY A 478 -18.08 -11.06 2.27
CA GLY A 478 -17.48 -11.98 1.31
C GLY A 478 -18.29 -13.29 1.17
N LEU A 479 -18.72 -13.89 2.29
CA LEU A 479 -19.51 -15.11 2.29
C LEU A 479 -20.90 -14.93 1.62
N ILE A 480 -21.59 -13.82 1.87
CA ILE A 480 -22.87 -13.52 1.22
C ILE A 480 -22.65 -13.31 -0.29
N CYS A 481 -21.61 -12.57 -0.70
CA CYS A 481 -21.25 -12.43 -2.11
C CYS A 481 -20.91 -13.79 -2.77
N ALA A 482 -20.16 -14.66 -2.08
CA ALA A 482 -19.86 -16.00 -2.56
C ALA A 482 -21.12 -16.86 -2.73
N ALA A 483 -22.06 -16.79 -1.78
CA ALA A 483 -23.33 -17.50 -1.86
C ALA A 483 -24.16 -17.09 -3.10
N GLU A 484 -24.14 -15.80 -3.48
CA GLU A 484 -24.74 -15.30 -4.71
C GLU A 484 -24.13 -15.97 -5.97
N PHE A 485 -22.80 -16.07 -6.04
CA PHE A 485 -22.12 -16.76 -7.13
C PHE A 485 -22.47 -18.26 -7.21
N ILE A 486 -22.51 -18.93 -6.05
CA ILE A 486 -22.82 -20.36 -5.95
C ILE A 486 -24.27 -20.61 -6.37
N GLU A 487 -25.21 -19.80 -5.91
CA GLU A 487 -26.62 -19.90 -6.29
C GLU A 487 -26.84 -19.63 -7.78
N ALA A 488 -26.14 -18.66 -8.36
CA ALA A 488 -26.19 -18.38 -9.79
C ALA A 488 -25.70 -19.55 -10.65
N ARG A 489 -24.93 -20.49 -10.08
CA ARG A 489 -24.52 -21.77 -10.70
C ARG A 489 -25.56 -22.90 -10.50
N GLY A 490 -26.66 -22.61 -9.83
CA GLY A 490 -27.74 -23.57 -9.57
C GLY A 490 -27.58 -24.40 -8.30
N ASP A 491 -26.48 -24.24 -7.54
CA ASP A 491 -26.24 -24.96 -6.28
C ASP A 491 -26.84 -24.20 -5.09
N LYS A 492 -28.14 -24.26 -4.96
CA LYS A 492 -28.86 -23.64 -3.85
C LYS A 492 -28.52 -24.24 -2.50
N HIS A 493 -28.16 -25.53 -2.47
CA HIS A 493 -27.81 -26.21 -1.23
C HIS A 493 -26.52 -25.64 -0.61
N THR A 494 -25.43 -25.58 -1.39
CA THR A 494 -24.18 -24.99 -0.92
C THR A 494 -24.32 -23.48 -0.65
N ALA A 495 -25.11 -22.75 -1.47
CA ALA A 495 -25.37 -21.34 -1.22
C ALA A 495 -26.01 -21.09 0.15
N GLU A 496 -27.02 -21.92 0.53
CA GLU A 496 -27.66 -21.81 1.84
C GLU A 496 -26.75 -22.23 2.99
N PHE A 497 -25.91 -23.24 2.77
CA PHE A 497 -24.87 -23.63 3.73
C PHE A 497 -23.90 -22.48 4.04
N VAL A 498 -23.45 -21.74 3.00
CA VAL A 498 -22.58 -20.56 3.15
C VAL A 498 -23.31 -19.41 3.86
N ARG A 499 -24.55 -19.11 3.47
CA ARG A 499 -25.36 -18.08 4.15
C ARG A 499 -25.57 -18.40 5.63
N THR A 500 -25.87 -19.65 5.95
CA THR A 500 -26.02 -20.10 7.34
C THR A 500 -24.72 -19.92 8.14
N HIS A 501 -23.57 -20.11 7.51
CA HIS A 501 -22.28 -19.81 8.17
C HIS A 501 -22.06 -18.31 8.36
N ALA A 502 -22.48 -17.47 7.41
CA ALA A 502 -22.45 -16.02 7.61
C ALA A 502 -23.38 -15.58 8.75
N ASP A 503 -24.57 -16.22 8.90
CA ASP A 503 -25.48 -15.98 10.03
C ASP A 503 -24.87 -16.38 11.39
N PHE A 504 -24.10 -17.50 11.39
CA PHE A 504 -23.32 -17.89 12.56
C PHE A 504 -22.33 -16.79 12.97
N LEU A 505 -21.54 -16.27 12.02
CA LEU A 505 -20.58 -15.19 12.31
C LEU A 505 -21.31 -13.94 12.83
N GLU A 506 -22.39 -13.56 12.17
CA GLU A 506 -23.14 -12.36 12.48
C GLU A 506 -23.78 -12.41 13.88
N SER A 507 -24.33 -13.57 14.27
CA SER A 507 -24.95 -13.76 15.59
C SER A 507 -23.96 -13.72 16.76
N HIS A 508 -22.68 -13.84 16.48
CA HIS A 508 -21.61 -13.87 17.50
C HIS A 508 -20.79 -12.57 17.58
N ILE A 509 -21.01 -11.59 16.68
CA ILE A 509 -20.22 -10.36 16.65
C ILE A 509 -20.13 -9.71 18.04
N GLU A 510 -21.27 -9.42 18.66
CA GLU A 510 -21.30 -8.72 19.93
C GLU A 510 -20.75 -9.60 21.08
N LYS A 511 -21.00 -10.92 21.05
CA LYS A 511 -20.46 -11.86 22.03
C LYS A 511 -18.93 -11.86 22.03
N TRP A 512 -18.30 -11.77 20.85
CA TRP A 512 -16.86 -11.86 20.72
C TRP A 512 -16.15 -10.52 20.81
N THR A 513 -16.83 -9.40 20.45
CA THR A 513 -16.12 -8.12 20.20
C THR A 513 -16.67 -6.94 20.98
N VAL A 514 -17.60 -7.18 21.90
CA VAL A 514 -18.19 -6.09 22.71
C VAL A 514 -17.94 -6.33 24.20
N THR A 515 -17.25 -5.39 24.83
CA THR A 515 -17.11 -5.39 26.28
C THR A 515 -18.42 -5.02 26.97
N SER A 516 -18.68 -5.59 28.13
CA SER A 516 -19.75 -5.19 29.07
C SER A 516 -19.22 -4.47 30.31
N ARG A 517 -17.87 -4.42 30.47
CA ARG A 517 -17.14 -3.87 31.62
C ARG A 517 -16.14 -2.79 31.22
N GLY A 518 -16.48 -2.05 30.17
CA GLY A 518 -15.62 -0.97 29.69
C GLY A 518 -15.40 0.11 30.73
N SER A 519 -14.21 0.72 30.74
CA SER A 519 -13.78 1.71 31.74
C SER A 519 -13.21 2.99 31.14
N LEU A 520 -13.11 3.08 29.82
CA LEU A 520 -12.44 4.21 29.13
C LEU A 520 -13.19 5.53 29.23
N VAL A 521 -14.55 5.47 29.31
CA VAL A 521 -15.38 6.68 29.42
C VAL A 521 -16.38 6.48 30.54
N PRO A 522 -16.45 7.40 31.52
CA PRO A 522 -17.40 7.31 32.61
C PRO A 522 -18.85 7.16 32.13
N GLY A 523 -19.55 6.15 32.64
CA GLY A 523 -20.96 5.87 32.30
C GLY A 523 -21.17 5.08 31.00
N ILE A 524 -20.12 4.73 30.27
CA ILE A 524 -20.18 3.89 29.07
C ILE A 524 -19.41 2.59 29.36
N THR A 525 -20.12 1.51 29.62
CA THR A 525 -19.55 0.20 29.95
C THR A 525 -19.61 -0.80 28.80
N ARG A 526 -20.44 -0.52 27.77
CA ARG A 526 -20.65 -1.43 26.66
C ARG A 526 -20.27 -0.76 25.34
N TYR A 527 -19.25 -1.32 24.65
CA TYR A 527 -18.76 -0.81 23.37
C TYR A 527 -17.93 -1.87 22.63
N TYR A 528 -17.75 -1.69 21.32
CA TYR A 528 -16.85 -2.52 20.53
C TYR A 528 -15.39 -2.29 20.92
N ILE A 529 -14.64 -3.38 21.08
CA ILE A 529 -13.20 -3.37 21.32
C ILE A 529 -12.44 -3.59 19.98
N ARG A 530 -11.15 -3.29 19.93
CA ARG A 530 -10.31 -3.49 18.74
C ARG A 530 -10.35 -4.95 18.28
N ILE A 531 -10.00 -5.86 19.16
CA ILE A 531 -9.92 -7.30 18.89
C ILE A 531 -9.96 -8.07 20.20
N ASN A 532 -10.62 -9.21 20.19
CA ASN A 532 -10.60 -10.16 21.28
C ASN A 532 -9.57 -11.26 20.99
N PRO A 533 -8.48 -11.39 21.76
CA PRO A 533 -7.39 -12.33 21.53
C PRO A 533 -7.77 -13.77 21.87
N ALA A 534 -8.59 -14.40 21.04
CA ALA A 534 -9.18 -15.73 21.28
C ALA A 534 -8.38 -16.89 20.66
N ILE A 535 -7.18 -16.68 20.17
CA ILE A 535 -6.35 -17.75 19.59
C ILE A 535 -5.56 -18.42 20.72
N SER A 536 -5.92 -19.66 21.07
CA SER A 536 -5.15 -20.45 22.02
C SER A 536 -3.84 -20.95 21.43
N ALA A 537 -2.82 -21.15 22.25
CA ALA A 537 -1.54 -21.73 21.85
C ALA A 537 -1.66 -23.17 21.30
N GLU A 538 -2.79 -23.84 21.52
CA GLU A 538 -3.07 -25.21 21.06
C GLU A 538 -3.90 -25.27 19.76
N GLY A 539 -4.15 -24.13 19.09
CA GLY A 539 -4.94 -24.05 17.86
C GLY A 539 -6.44 -24.27 18.03
N SER A 540 -6.94 -24.46 19.24
CA SER A 540 -8.36 -24.45 19.55
C SER A 540 -8.83 -23.05 19.92
N CYS A 541 -9.76 -22.48 19.13
CA CYS A 541 -10.41 -21.24 19.51
C CYS A 541 -11.54 -21.52 20.49
N GLY A 542 -11.36 -21.17 21.77
CA GLY A 542 -12.48 -21.02 22.71
C GLY A 542 -13.18 -19.68 22.49
N ASP A 543 -14.48 -19.60 22.85
CA ASP A 543 -15.17 -18.31 22.94
C ASP A 543 -14.70 -17.61 24.22
N GLU A 544 -13.63 -16.82 24.10
CA GLU A 544 -13.13 -16.06 25.25
C GLU A 544 -14.01 -14.84 25.53
N ASP A 545 -14.21 -14.55 26.80
CA ASP A 545 -14.90 -13.37 27.25
C ASP A 545 -14.05 -12.13 26.93
N PRO A 546 -14.50 -11.17 26.11
CA PRO A 546 -13.76 -9.96 25.77
C PRO A 546 -13.41 -9.11 27.00
N ASP A 547 -14.09 -9.32 28.13
CA ASP A 547 -13.83 -8.63 29.37
C ASP A 547 -12.62 -9.17 30.17
N THR A 548 -12.09 -10.34 29.80
CA THR A 548 -11.00 -11.01 30.53
C THR A 548 -9.72 -11.16 29.70
N GLY A 549 -9.80 -10.98 28.39
CA GLY A 549 -8.66 -11.12 27.48
C GLY A 549 -7.57 -10.07 27.72
N MET A 550 -6.31 -10.46 27.50
CA MET A 550 -5.14 -9.56 27.51
C MET A 550 -4.58 -9.45 26.10
N LEU A 551 -4.44 -8.23 25.61
CA LEU A 551 -3.91 -7.94 24.28
C LEU A 551 -2.45 -7.49 24.37
N VAL A 552 -1.60 -8.11 23.58
CA VAL A 552 -0.21 -7.70 23.37
C VAL A 552 -0.16 -6.68 22.23
N LEU A 553 0.37 -5.51 22.49
CA LEU A 553 0.53 -4.45 21.48
C LEU A 553 1.97 -4.43 20.95
N ALA A 554 2.08 -4.37 19.62
CA ALA A 554 3.35 -4.27 18.92
C ALA A 554 3.96 -2.85 19.03
N ASN A 555 5.21 -2.73 18.60
CA ASN A 555 5.90 -1.45 18.40
C ASN A 555 5.98 -0.55 19.65
N GLN A 556 5.95 -1.14 20.84
CA GLN A 556 6.07 -0.39 22.09
C GLN A 556 7.53 -0.04 22.38
N LYS A 557 7.75 1.13 23.00
CA LYS A 557 9.07 1.54 23.43
C LYS A 557 9.65 0.53 24.42
N PRO A 558 10.93 0.14 24.30
CA PRO A 558 11.57 -0.78 25.23
C PRO A 558 11.45 -0.30 26.68
N GLY A 559 10.88 -1.16 27.54
CA GLY A 559 10.65 -0.85 28.96
C GLY A 559 9.25 -0.29 29.29
N ASP A 560 8.47 0.10 28.31
CA ASP A 560 7.08 0.52 28.50
C ASP A 560 6.13 -0.70 28.57
N PRO A 561 4.94 -0.56 29.16
CA PRO A 561 3.92 -1.58 29.11
C PRO A 561 3.53 -1.94 27.66
N TYR A 562 3.40 -3.25 27.39
CA TYR A 562 3.00 -3.75 26.08
C TYR A 562 1.81 -4.72 26.15
N GLN A 563 1.30 -4.99 27.33
CA GLN A 563 0.11 -5.83 27.57
C GLN A 563 -0.98 -5.01 28.24
N TYR A 564 -2.17 -5.05 27.69
CA TYR A 564 -3.33 -4.31 28.16
C TYR A 564 -4.59 -5.20 28.18
N PRO A 565 -5.57 -4.95 29.06
CA PRO A 565 -6.86 -5.61 28.96
C PRO A 565 -7.49 -5.32 27.59
N ALA A 566 -7.92 -6.35 26.89
CA ALA A 566 -8.51 -6.20 25.54
C ALA A 566 -9.71 -5.26 25.54
N LYS A 567 -10.50 -5.27 26.62
CA LYS A 567 -11.66 -4.38 26.84
C LYS A 567 -11.30 -2.89 26.86
N ASP A 568 -10.04 -2.55 27.11
CA ASP A 568 -9.57 -1.17 27.19
C ASP A 568 -8.79 -0.73 25.94
N ILE A 569 -8.76 -1.56 24.87
CA ILE A 569 -8.18 -1.21 23.57
C ILE A 569 -9.30 -1.08 22.55
N VAL A 570 -9.45 0.13 21.99
CA VAL A 570 -10.52 0.47 21.05
C VAL A 570 -9.97 0.95 19.71
N ASP A 571 -10.74 0.70 18.65
CA ASP A 571 -10.42 0.95 17.26
C ASP A 571 -11.71 1.27 16.50
N PRO A 572 -11.76 2.22 15.54
CA PRO A 572 -12.97 2.55 14.80
C PRO A 572 -13.38 1.49 13.77
N GLY A 573 -12.66 0.38 13.63
CA GLY A 573 -12.89 -0.66 12.62
C GLY A 573 -14.30 -1.30 12.64
N PHE A 574 -15.02 -1.23 13.76
CA PHE A 574 -16.41 -1.69 13.81
C PHE A 574 -17.35 -0.89 12.87
N LEU A 575 -16.94 0.28 12.37
CA LEU A 575 -17.71 1.03 11.37
C LEU A 575 -17.86 0.26 10.05
N GLU A 576 -16.99 -0.69 9.77
CA GLU A 576 -17.11 -1.61 8.63
C GLU A 576 -18.43 -2.40 8.68
N LEU A 577 -18.94 -2.73 9.87
CA LEU A 577 -20.25 -3.38 10.04
C LEU A 577 -21.39 -2.57 9.41
N VAL A 578 -21.32 -1.24 9.49
CA VAL A 578 -22.32 -0.37 8.86
C VAL A 578 -22.00 -0.16 7.38
N ARG A 579 -20.73 0.00 7.05
CA ARG A 579 -20.25 0.25 5.68
C ARG A 579 -20.68 -0.85 4.70
N VAL A 580 -20.50 -2.12 5.07
CA VAL A 580 -20.88 -3.25 4.20
C VAL A 580 -22.33 -3.71 4.38
N GLY A 581 -23.06 -3.25 5.40
CA GLY A 581 -24.49 -3.51 5.57
C GLY A 581 -24.87 -4.49 6.68
N VAL A 582 -23.96 -4.98 7.52
CA VAL A 582 -24.23 -5.92 8.63
C VAL A 582 -25.00 -5.25 9.77
N ARG A 583 -24.76 -3.98 10.03
CA ARG A 583 -25.50 -3.18 11.03
C ARG A 583 -26.19 -1.98 10.39
N LYS A 584 -27.27 -1.52 11.02
CA LYS A 584 -28.00 -0.32 10.58
C LYS A 584 -27.18 0.95 10.86
N PRO A 585 -27.26 1.99 10.02
CA PRO A 585 -26.86 3.32 10.45
C PRO A 585 -27.65 3.73 11.71
N ASN A 586 -27.00 4.51 12.59
CA ASN A 586 -27.57 4.90 13.89
C ASN A 586 -27.88 3.71 14.84
N ASP A 587 -27.21 2.58 14.69
CA ASP A 587 -27.29 1.49 15.66
C ASP A 587 -26.86 2.01 17.05
N PRO A 588 -27.64 1.75 18.12
CA PRO A 588 -27.35 2.32 19.45
C PRO A 588 -25.99 1.90 20.01
N LEU A 589 -25.53 0.68 19.72
CA LEU A 589 -24.22 0.20 20.17
C LEU A 589 -23.09 0.83 19.38
N VAL A 590 -23.27 1.01 18.07
CA VAL A 590 -22.32 1.73 17.22
C VAL A 590 -22.19 3.19 17.69
N GLU A 591 -23.31 3.88 17.91
CA GLU A 591 -23.32 5.26 18.42
C GLU A 591 -22.68 5.39 19.81
N GLN A 592 -22.88 4.41 20.68
CA GLN A 592 -22.28 4.37 21.99
C GLN A 592 -20.75 4.14 21.90
N SER A 593 -20.33 3.24 21.02
CA SER A 593 -18.92 2.97 20.74
C SER A 593 -18.22 4.19 20.14
N LEU A 594 -18.87 4.93 19.26
CA LEU A 594 -18.32 6.17 18.70
C LEU A 594 -18.03 7.23 19.74
N LYS A 595 -18.83 7.33 20.80
CA LYS A 595 -18.54 8.25 21.91
C LYS A 595 -17.24 7.88 22.63
N VAL A 596 -16.93 6.58 22.73
CA VAL A 596 -15.68 6.10 23.31
C VAL A 596 -14.52 6.40 22.35
N ILE A 597 -14.67 6.11 21.06
CA ILE A 597 -13.69 6.43 20.03
C ILE A 597 -13.37 7.92 20.01
N ASP A 598 -14.39 8.78 20.04
CA ASP A 598 -14.20 10.23 20.00
C ASP A 598 -13.52 10.76 21.29
N ALA A 599 -13.77 10.15 22.43
CA ALA A 599 -13.11 10.52 23.66
C ALA A 599 -11.64 10.07 23.75
N VAL A 600 -11.29 8.97 23.09
CA VAL A 600 -9.98 8.31 23.28
C VAL A 600 -9.03 8.54 22.09
N LEU A 601 -9.56 8.53 20.85
CA LEU A 601 -8.74 8.49 19.64
C LEU A 601 -8.83 9.77 18.79
N LYS A 602 -9.84 10.61 19.00
CA LYS A 602 -10.02 11.82 18.21
C LYS A 602 -8.94 12.86 18.55
N VAL A 603 -8.40 13.46 17.51
CA VAL A 603 -7.49 14.60 17.59
C VAL A 603 -8.11 15.75 16.80
N ASP A 604 -8.32 16.87 17.44
CA ASP A 604 -8.76 18.11 16.78
C ASP A 604 -7.52 18.85 16.26
N THR A 605 -7.29 18.78 14.97
CA THR A 605 -6.18 19.46 14.28
C THR A 605 -6.59 20.88 13.86
N PRO A 606 -5.66 21.75 13.42
CA PRO A 606 -5.99 23.05 12.85
C PRO A 606 -6.91 22.97 11.61
N PHE A 607 -6.99 21.81 10.98
CA PHE A 607 -7.76 21.57 9.76
C PHE A 607 -9.09 20.84 10.02
N GLY A 608 -9.30 20.32 11.22
CA GLY A 608 -10.48 19.57 11.63
C GLY A 608 -10.16 18.23 12.30
N PRO A 609 -11.19 17.38 12.52
CA PRO A 609 -11.02 16.14 13.30
C PRO A 609 -10.30 15.06 12.51
N CYS A 610 -9.39 14.35 13.18
CA CYS A 610 -8.73 13.16 12.68
C CYS A 610 -8.63 12.10 13.80
N TRP A 611 -8.48 10.83 13.48
CA TRP A 611 -8.47 9.73 14.46
C TRP A 611 -7.20 8.91 14.38
N LYS A 612 -6.75 8.40 15.54
CA LYS A 612 -5.69 7.39 15.67
C LYS A 612 -6.26 6.00 15.39
N ARG A 613 -5.41 5.05 15.01
CA ARG A 613 -5.81 3.66 14.76
C ARG A 613 -6.44 3.03 16.01
N TYR A 614 -5.71 3.06 17.12
CA TYR A 614 -6.15 2.57 18.43
C TYR A 614 -5.34 3.26 19.53
N ASN A 615 -5.79 3.16 20.78
CA ASN A 615 -5.06 3.69 21.92
C ASN A 615 -3.85 2.81 22.27
N HIS A 616 -2.77 3.45 22.74
CA HIS A 616 -1.45 2.84 22.97
C HIS A 616 -0.79 2.28 21.69
N ASP A 617 -1.17 2.80 20.53
CA ASP A 617 -0.53 2.47 19.27
C ASP A 617 0.94 2.92 19.27
N GLY A 618 1.86 1.99 18.96
CA GLY A 618 3.29 2.25 18.87
C GLY A 618 3.80 2.52 17.45
N TYR A 619 2.94 2.41 16.42
CA TYR A 619 3.35 2.61 15.03
C TYR A 619 3.17 4.06 14.60
N GLY A 620 4.26 4.80 14.51
CA GLY A 620 4.25 6.20 14.04
C GLY A 620 5.49 6.97 14.49
N GLN A 621 5.58 8.23 14.05
CA GLN A 621 6.66 9.16 14.40
C GLN A 621 6.81 9.26 15.92
N ARG A 622 8.05 9.21 16.44
CA ARG A 622 8.34 9.36 17.86
C ARG A 622 7.92 10.73 18.39
N GLU A 623 7.81 10.86 19.71
CA GLU A 623 7.38 12.13 20.33
C GLU A 623 8.35 13.28 20.16
N ASP A 624 9.63 12.99 20.03
CA ASP A 624 10.70 13.96 19.77
C ASP A 624 10.83 14.33 18.27
N GLY A 625 9.96 13.82 17.40
CA GLY A 625 9.97 14.05 15.97
C GLY A 625 10.93 13.15 15.18
N THR A 626 11.70 12.29 15.85
CA THR A 626 12.56 11.31 15.17
C THR A 626 11.74 10.20 14.52
N SER A 627 12.34 9.52 13.56
CA SER A 627 11.68 8.47 12.76
C SER A 627 11.28 7.26 13.60
N PHE A 628 10.23 6.58 13.15
CA PHE A 628 9.90 5.25 13.64
C PHE A 628 11.01 4.25 13.29
N ASP A 629 11.48 3.53 14.29
CA ASP A 629 12.44 2.44 14.14
C ASP A 629 12.12 1.34 15.15
N GLY A 630 11.17 0.47 14.77
CA GLY A 630 10.67 -0.62 15.60
C GLY A 630 9.79 -0.20 16.79
N TRP A 631 9.74 1.09 17.11
CA TRP A 631 8.83 1.68 18.10
C TRP A 631 8.58 3.17 17.82
N GLY A 632 7.47 3.67 18.30
CA GLY A 632 7.07 5.07 18.12
C GLY A 632 5.78 5.40 18.87
N VAL A 633 4.99 6.31 18.32
CA VAL A 633 3.68 6.72 18.85
C VAL A 633 2.68 6.81 17.72
N GLY A 634 1.56 6.12 17.82
CA GLY A 634 0.50 6.15 16.82
C GLY A 634 -0.02 7.57 16.57
N ARG A 635 0.01 8.00 15.34
CA ARG A 635 -0.44 9.31 14.90
C ARG A 635 -1.81 9.20 14.23
N PRO A 636 -2.57 10.31 14.10
CA PRO A 636 -3.85 10.30 13.42
C PRO A 636 -3.71 9.97 11.92
N TRP A 637 -4.69 9.24 11.39
CA TRP A 637 -4.77 8.82 10.00
C TRP A 637 -5.89 9.53 9.25
N PRO A 638 -5.64 10.28 8.19
CA PRO A 638 -6.68 10.87 7.34
C PRO A 638 -7.67 9.85 6.78
N LEU A 639 -7.21 8.62 6.54
CA LEU A 639 -8.06 7.48 6.19
C LEU A 639 -9.24 7.31 7.16
N LEU A 640 -9.00 7.39 8.45
CA LEU A 640 -10.04 7.19 9.48
C LEU A 640 -11.04 8.36 9.54
N THR A 641 -10.60 9.55 9.12
CA THR A 641 -11.52 10.68 8.90
C THR A 641 -12.49 10.39 7.76
N LEU A 642 -12.02 9.76 6.67
CA LEU A 642 -12.87 9.36 5.53
C LEU A 642 -13.81 8.21 5.91
N GLU A 643 -13.34 7.20 6.63
CA GLU A 643 -14.20 6.10 7.15
C GLU A 643 -15.30 6.65 8.07
N ARG A 644 -14.95 7.61 8.94
CA ARG A 644 -15.92 8.30 9.78
C ARG A 644 -16.94 9.09 8.95
N ALA A 645 -16.50 9.81 7.93
CA ALA A 645 -17.39 10.56 7.04
C ALA A 645 -18.37 9.64 6.31
N MET A 646 -17.94 8.46 5.86
CA MET A 646 -18.84 7.46 5.26
C MET A 646 -19.93 7.01 6.24
N TYR A 647 -19.58 6.82 7.52
CA TYR A 647 -20.57 6.51 8.54
C TYR A 647 -21.58 7.65 8.76
N GLU A 648 -21.09 8.89 8.86
CA GLU A 648 -21.95 10.07 9.01
C GLU A 648 -22.90 10.23 7.80
N LEU A 649 -22.39 10.00 6.59
CA LEU A 649 -23.21 9.98 5.38
C LEU A 649 -24.30 8.90 5.43
N ALA A 650 -23.94 7.69 5.87
CA ALA A 650 -24.91 6.59 6.05
C ALA A 650 -26.02 6.95 7.03
N CYS A 651 -25.74 7.81 8.01
CA CYS A 651 -26.69 8.33 8.97
C CYS A 651 -27.46 9.57 8.47
N GLY A 652 -27.22 10.04 7.26
CA GLY A 652 -27.82 11.27 6.70
C GLY A 652 -27.30 12.55 7.32
N ARG A 653 -26.10 12.55 7.90
CA ARG A 653 -25.47 13.70 8.52
C ARG A 653 -24.53 14.40 7.55
N ASP A 654 -24.21 15.69 7.83
CA ASP A 654 -23.30 16.50 7.02
C ASP A 654 -21.86 15.95 7.09
N VAL A 655 -21.23 15.76 5.92
CA VAL A 655 -19.86 15.24 5.79
C VAL A 655 -18.87 16.29 5.30
N GLN A 656 -19.33 17.50 4.98
CA GLN A 656 -18.47 18.56 4.47
C GLN A 656 -17.29 18.89 5.39
N PRO A 657 -17.44 18.95 6.74
CA PRO A 657 -16.31 19.20 7.64
C PRO A 657 -15.18 18.16 7.54
N TYR A 658 -15.51 16.93 7.26
CA TYR A 658 -14.52 15.85 7.11
C TYR A 658 -13.77 15.97 5.77
N LEU A 659 -14.48 16.29 4.68
CA LEU A 659 -13.87 16.57 3.38
C LEU A 659 -12.90 17.74 3.45
N GLU A 660 -13.33 18.86 4.07
CA GLU A 660 -12.46 20.03 4.28
C GLU A 660 -11.23 19.69 5.13
N THR A 661 -11.40 18.85 6.16
CA THR A 661 -10.29 18.36 6.96
C THR A 661 -9.25 17.65 6.09
N VAL A 662 -9.67 16.64 5.31
CA VAL A 662 -8.75 15.85 4.47
C VAL A 662 -8.11 16.74 3.39
N LYS A 663 -8.88 17.61 2.73
CA LYS A 663 -8.38 18.55 1.74
C LYS A 663 -7.27 19.46 2.29
N ASN A 664 -7.48 20.01 3.47
CA ASN A 664 -6.51 20.92 4.09
C ASN A 664 -5.28 20.19 4.68
N ILE A 665 -5.37 18.88 4.94
CA ILE A 665 -4.25 18.04 5.37
C ILE A 665 -3.31 17.68 4.20
N THR A 666 -3.82 17.62 2.97
CA THR A 666 -3.02 17.18 1.80
C THR A 666 -1.70 17.94 1.68
N THR A 667 -0.70 17.25 1.17
CA THR A 667 0.65 17.76 0.95
C THR A 667 0.93 18.00 -0.53
N GLY A 668 1.93 18.80 -0.83
CA GLY A 668 2.40 19.05 -2.19
C GLY A 668 1.27 19.41 -3.16
N VAL A 669 1.09 18.56 -4.17
CA VAL A 669 0.06 18.75 -5.20
C VAL A 669 -1.23 17.97 -4.93
N GLY A 670 -1.56 17.69 -3.67
CA GLY A 670 -2.79 16.99 -3.27
C GLY A 670 -2.57 15.53 -2.94
N LEU A 671 -1.51 15.20 -2.23
CA LEU A 671 -1.26 13.86 -1.70
C LEU A 671 -1.93 13.71 -0.33
N ILE A 672 -2.60 12.58 -0.09
CA ILE A 672 -3.22 12.27 1.21
C ILE A 672 -2.25 11.35 1.96
N PRO A 673 -1.67 11.82 3.09
CA PRO A 673 -0.69 11.04 3.82
C PRO A 673 -1.33 9.91 4.64
N GLU A 674 -0.53 8.94 5.02
CA GLU A 674 -0.91 7.88 5.97
C GLU A 674 -1.14 8.48 7.35
N GLN A 675 -0.17 9.25 7.88
CA GLN A 675 -0.20 9.78 9.23
C GLN A 675 0.14 11.27 9.25
N ILE A 676 -0.46 11.98 10.18
CA ILE A 676 -0.20 13.41 10.42
C ILE A 676 0.34 13.65 11.82
N TRP A 677 1.15 14.69 11.97
CA TRP A 677 1.69 15.11 13.24
C TRP A 677 0.61 15.72 14.14
N ASP A 678 0.51 15.27 15.39
CA ASP A 678 -0.54 15.65 16.35
C ASP A 678 0.01 16.39 17.60
N LYS A 679 1.18 16.97 17.48
CA LYS A 679 1.86 17.72 18.55
C LYS A 679 2.26 19.10 18.07
N PRO A 680 2.71 20.00 18.96
CA PRO A 680 3.27 21.28 18.56
C PRO A 680 4.37 21.13 17.50
N ASP A 681 4.56 22.20 16.72
CA ASP A 681 5.55 22.22 15.66
C ASP A 681 6.97 21.95 16.19
N LEU A 682 7.70 21.08 15.48
CA LEU A 682 9.12 20.78 15.65
C LEU A 682 9.84 21.05 14.32
N PRO A 683 10.19 22.32 14.02
CA PRO A 683 10.79 22.69 12.73
C PRO A 683 12.13 22.01 12.44
N SER A 684 12.92 21.66 13.50
CA SER A 684 14.19 20.91 13.34
C SER A 684 13.98 19.53 12.72
N GLU A 685 12.84 18.90 12.97
CA GLU A 685 12.46 17.58 12.49
C GLU A 685 11.46 17.65 11.32
N HIS A 686 11.17 18.86 10.82
CA HIS A 686 10.16 19.10 9.79
C HIS A 686 8.75 18.58 10.16
N MET A 687 8.40 18.56 11.45
CA MET A 687 7.08 18.17 11.94
C MET A 687 6.24 19.41 12.22
N TYR A 688 5.05 19.49 11.63
CA TYR A 688 4.12 20.60 11.79
C TYR A 688 2.72 20.07 12.11
N PHE A 689 2.04 20.69 13.07
CA PHE A 689 0.75 20.19 13.55
C PHE A 689 -0.30 20.11 12.42
N GLY A 690 -0.83 18.90 12.22
CA GLY A 690 -1.80 18.58 11.16
C GLY A 690 -1.17 18.29 9.79
N ARG A 691 0.17 18.23 9.65
CA ARG A 691 0.88 17.91 8.42
C ARG A 691 1.47 16.51 8.46
N ALA A 692 1.80 15.98 7.26
CA ALA A 692 2.38 14.65 7.12
C ALA A 692 3.61 14.44 8.03
N THR A 693 3.74 13.23 8.55
CA THR A 693 4.94 12.74 9.25
C THR A 693 5.94 12.15 8.27
N GLY A 694 6.91 11.36 8.75
CA GLY A 694 7.80 10.55 7.88
C GLY A 694 7.17 9.25 7.35
N SER A 695 5.89 8.98 7.66
CA SER A 695 5.15 7.81 7.17
C SER A 695 4.90 7.87 5.66
N ALA A 696 4.14 6.91 5.09
CA ALA A 696 3.83 6.90 3.67
C ALA A 696 3.01 8.14 3.25
N ASP A 697 3.44 8.80 2.19
CA ASP A 697 2.72 9.89 1.55
C ASP A 697 3.04 9.91 0.04
N PRO A 698 2.04 9.60 -0.82
CA PRO A 698 0.62 9.34 -0.52
C PRO A 698 0.34 7.93 0.02
N LEU A 699 -0.84 7.73 0.63
CA LEU A 699 -1.42 6.41 0.91
C LEU A 699 -2.59 6.13 -0.05
N MET A 700 -2.50 5.08 -0.86
CA MET A 700 -3.52 4.79 -1.89
C MET A 700 -4.87 4.40 -1.29
N TRP A 701 -4.89 3.71 -0.17
CA TRP A 701 -6.14 3.41 0.54
C TRP A 701 -6.90 4.69 0.93
N ALA A 702 -6.20 5.73 1.41
CA ALA A 702 -6.83 7.00 1.74
C ALA A 702 -7.39 7.71 0.48
N HIS A 703 -6.65 7.74 -0.64
CA HIS A 703 -7.15 8.25 -1.91
C HIS A 703 -8.36 7.47 -2.43
N ALA A 704 -8.36 6.15 -2.26
CA ALA A 704 -9.48 5.29 -2.63
C ALA A 704 -10.74 5.62 -1.83
N ASP A 705 -10.62 5.78 -0.52
CA ASP A 705 -11.75 6.13 0.33
C ASP A 705 -12.27 7.55 0.07
N TYR A 706 -11.38 8.50 -0.26
CA TYR A 706 -11.80 9.83 -0.69
C TYR A 706 -12.66 9.78 -1.97
N VAL A 707 -12.24 9.05 -2.99
CA VAL A 707 -12.99 8.86 -4.24
C VAL A 707 -14.35 8.17 -3.97
N LYS A 708 -14.36 7.13 -3.15
CA LYS A 708 -15.59 6.39 -2.80
C LYS A 708 -16.56 7.23 -1.96
N LEU A 709 -16.05 8.10 -1.09
CA LEU A 709 -16.88 9.03 -0.32
C LEU A 709 -17.58 10.03 -1.26
N LEU A 710 -16.87 10.63 -2.20
CA LEU A 710 -17.46 11.54 -3.19
C LEU A 710 -18.52 10.83 -4.05
N ARG A 711 -18.25 9.60 -4.47
CA ARG A 711 -19.24 8.76 -5.17
C ARG A 711 -20.46 8.49 -4.30
N SER A 712 -20.27 8.19 -3.02
CA SER A 712 -21.36 7.92 -2.08
C SER A 712 -22.24 9.16 -1.85
N MET A 713 -21.64 10.35 -1.79
CA MET A 713 -22.37 11.60 -1.71
C MET A 713 -23.23 11.84 -2.95
N ALA A 714 -22.68 11.57 -4.11
CA ALA A 714 -23.35 11.69 -5.38
C ALA A 714 -24.59 10.77 -5.48
N ASP A 715 -24.42 9.55 -5.09
CA ASP A 715 -25.47 8.53 -5.13
C ASP A 715 -26.49 8.69 -3.97
N GLY A 716 -26.16 9.52 -2.94
CA GLY A 716 -26.91 9.58 -1.69
C GLY A 716 -26.92 8.26 -0.91
N LYS A 717 -25.96 7.40 -1.16
CA LYS A 717 -25.86 6.05 -0.63
C LYS A 717 -24.40 5.60 -0.57
N ILE A 718 -24.03 4.90 0.49
CA ILE A 718 -22.66 4.36 0.62
C ILE A 718 -22.37 3.42 -0.54
N PHE A 719 -21.30 3.72 -1.29
CA PHE A 719 -20.90 2.92 -2.44
C PHE A 719 -20.48 1.50 -2.04
N ASP A 720 -19.83 1.37 -0.89
CA ASP A 720 -19.38 0.07 -0.36
C ASP A 720 -20.51 -0.79 0.24
N LEU A 721 -21.72 -0.28 0.35
CA LEU A 721 -22.87 -1.07 0.80
C LEU A 721 -23.11 -2.26 -0.13
N ILE A 722 -23.27 -3.44 0.45
CA ILE A 722 -23.57 -4.67 -0.26
C ILE A 722 -25.06 -4.99 0.01
N GLU A 723 -25.90 -4.77 -0.99
CA GLU A 723 -27.35 -4.88 -0.86
C GLU A 723 -27.81 -6.22 -0.28
N PRO A 724 -27.35 -7.40 -0.76
CA PRO A 724 -27.75 -8.68 -0.18
C PRO A 724 -27.39 -8.84 1.31
N VAL A 725 -26.30 -8.21 1.76
CA VAL A 725 -25.93 -8.18 3.19
C VAL A 725 -26.91 -7.31 3.97
N ALA A 726 -27.20 -6.11 3.46
CA ALA A 726 -28.13 -5.19 4.11
C ALA A 726 -29.56 -5.73 4.14
N GLU A 727 -30.01 -6.36 3.08
CA GLU A 727 -31.33 -7.03 3.02
C GLU A 727 -31.46 -8.17 4.04
N ARG A 728 -30.35 -8.94 4.23
CA ARG A 728 -30.36 -10.06 5.18
C ARG A 728 -30.32 -9.62 6.64
N TYR A 729 -29.49 -8.62 6.99
CA TYR A 729 -29.17 -8.31 8.39
C TYR A 729 -29.79 -7.03 8.94
N ARG A 730 -30.18 -6.09 8.11
CA ARG A 730 -30.84 -4.85 8.57
C ARG A 730 -32.36 -5.04 8.87
N ASN A 731 -32.94 -6.13 8.42
CA ASN A 731 -34.34 -6.50 8.72
C ASN A 731 -34.39 -7.37 9.97
N ASP A 732 -35.49 -7.23 10.74
CA ASP A 732 -35.70 -8.01 11.96
C ASP A 732 -36.19 -9.44 11.60
N HIS A 733 -35.25 -10.30 11.26
CA HIS A 733 -35.51 -11.72 11.07
C HIS A 733 -35.04 -12.50 12.30
N PRO A 734 -35.80 -13.52 12.75
CA PRO A 734 -35.32 -14.43 13.79
C PRO A 734 -34.07 -15.17 13.28
N ARG A 735 -32.99 -15.04 13.99
CA ARG A 735 -31.71 -15.69 13.65
C ARG A 735 -31.67 -17.08 14.23
N PRO A 736 -31.30 -18.11 13.48
CA PRO A 736 -31.11 -19.43 14.03
C PRO A 736 -29.92 -19.39 15.03
N SER A 737 -30.16 -20.00 16.21
CA SER A 737 -29.04 -20.24 17.12
C SER A 737 -28.22 -21.40 16.55
N ILE A 738 -27.00 -21.08 16.05
CA ILE A 738 -26.11 -22.06 15.44
C ILE A 738 -24.73 -21.96 16.06
N GLU A 739 -24.14 -23.09 16.37
CA GLU A 739 -22.72 -23.21 16.72
C GLU A 739 -22.01 -24.11 15.72
N VAL A 740 -20.77 -23.74 15.38
CA VAL A 740 -19.95 -24.47 14.39
C VAL A 740 -18.74 -25.08 15.10
N TRP A 741 -18.65 -26.39 15.08
CA TRP A 741 -17.53 -27.16 15.57
C TRP A 741 -16.60 -27.57 14.42
N LYS A 742 -15.30 -27.33 14.59
CA LYS A 742 -14.23 -27.71 13.65
C LYS A 742 -13.00 -28.17 14.44
N MET A 743 -12.07 -28.88 13.81
CA MET A 743 -10.85 -29.32 14.47
C MET A 743 -10.01 -28.14 15.05
N ASN A 744 -9.99 -27.00 14.38
CA ASN A 744 -9.32 -25.78 14.83
C ASN A 744 -10.25 -24.83 15.65
N ARG A 745 -11.48 -25.23 15.91
CA ARG A 745 -12.44 -24.52 16.79
C ARG A 745 -13.37 -25.54 17.44
N GLN A 746 -12.98 -26.04 18.60
CA GLN A 746 -13.75 -27.03 19.35
C GLN A 746 -14.67 -26.34 20.36
N VAL A 747 -15.80 -25.83 19.86
CA VAL A 747 -16.80 -25.16 20.70
C VAL A 747 -17.23 -26.08 21.84
N GLN A 748 -17.33 -25.53 23.06
CA GLN A 748 -17.60 -26.28 24.29
C GLN A 748 -19.09 -26.41 24.61
N CYS A 749 -19.94 -25.54 24.06
CA CYS A 749 -21.35 -25.54 24.35
C CYS A 749 -22.20 -25.12 23.15
N VAL A 750 -23.47 -25.59 23.18
CA VAL A 750 -24.51 -25.21 22.23
C VAL A 750 -25.82 -24.99 23.01
N PRO A 751 -26.63 -23.94 22.67
CA PRO A 751 -27.88 -23.73 23.40
C PRO A 751 -28.95 -24.79 23.06
N ALA A 752 -29.80 -25.11 24.03
CA ALA A 752 -30.95 -26.00 23.83
C ALA A 752 -31.88 -25.35 22.81
N GLY A 753 -32.31 -26.13 21.81
CA GLY A 753 -33.12 -25.64 20.66
C GLY A 753 -32.27 -25.10 19.50
N GLY A 754 -30.96 -25.00 19.68
CA GLY A 754 -30.00 -24.55 18.64
C GLY A 754 -29.60 -25.70 17.70
N LEU A 755 -28.73 -25.35 16.77
CA LEU A 755 -28.11 -26.23 15.79
C LEU A 755 -26.60 -26.33 16.06
N LEU A 756 -26.08 -27.56 16.18
CA LEU A 756 -24.66 -27.84 16.19
C LEU A 756 -24.25 -28.32 14.79
N ARG A 757 -23.45 -27.59 14.09
CA ARG A 757 -22.81 -27.98 12.82
C ARG A 757 -21.40 -28.46 13.05
N VAL A 758 -21.13 -29.71 12.72
CA VAL A 758 -19.79 -30.31 12.73
C VAL A 758 -19.24 -30.31 11.32
N MET A 759 -18.07 -29.67 11.10
CA MET A 759 -17.49 -29.46 9.78
C MET A 759 -16.09 -30.07 9.66
N ALA A 760 -15.74 -30.56 8.46
CA ALA A 760 -14.41 -31.00 8.08
C ALA A 760 -14.14 -30.75 6.58
N SER A 761 -12.88 -30.89 6.17
CA SER A 761 -12.46 -30.76 4.77
C SER A 761 -12.46 -32.08 3.99
N SER A 762 -12.79 -33.20 4.64
CA SER A 762 -12.83 -34.52 4.02
C SER A 762 -14.12 -35.22 4.40
N PRO A 763 -14.66 -36.13 3.56
CA PRO A 763 -15.82 -36.93 3.90
C PRO A 763 -15.64 -37.71 5.19
N PHE A 764 -16.66 -37.71 6.06
CA PHE A 764 -16.65 -38.41 7.32
C PHE A 764 -18.03 -39.01 7.64
N SER A 765 -18.04 -39.99 8.53
CA SER A 765 -19.25 -40.40 9.23
C SER A 765 -19.13 -39.99 10.70
N LEU A 766 -20.09 -39.22 11.19
CA LEU A 766 -20.14 -38.77 12.57
C LEU A 766 -20.85 -39.84 13.40
N HIS A 767 -20.11 -40.46 14.32
CA HIS A 767 -20.65 -41.40 15.33
C HIS A 767 -20.94 -40.58 16.57
N TRP A 768 -22.22 -40.40 16.91
CA TRP A 768 -22.62 -39.43 17.95
C TRP A 768 -23.81 -39.87 18.79
N SER A 769 -23.92 -39.29 19.98
CA SER A 769 -24.98 -39.53 20.96
C SER A 769 -25.37 -38.20 21.63
N ASN A 770 -26.67 -38.08 21.96
CA ASN A 770 -27.24 -37.00 22.73
C ASN A 770 -27.78 -37.46 24.11
N ASN A 771 -27.41 -38.65 24.58
CA ASN A 771 -27.91 -39.26 25.79
C ASN A 771 -26.86 -40.16 26.48
N GLU A 772 -25.60 -39.69 26.61
CA GLU A 772 -24.52 -40.34 27.33
C GLU A 772 -24.12 -41.73 26.74
N TRP A 773 -24.17 -41.87 25.40
CA TRP A 773 -23.92 -43.16 24.70
C TRP A 773 -24.95 -44.26 24.95
N VAL A 774 -26.13 -43.96 25.54
CA VAL A 774 -27.21 -44.92 25.69
C VAL A 774 -27.77 -45.33 24.33
N SER A 775 -27.88 -44.39 23.41
CA SER A 775 -28.15 -44.67 22.01
C SER A 775 -27.15 -43.92 21.13
N VAL A 776 -26.77 -44.51 20.01
CA VAL A 776 -25.78 -43.97 19.07
C VAL A 776 -26.43 -43.83 17.70
N ARG A 777 -25.96 -42.84 16.95
CA ARG A 777 -26.31 -42.61 15.56
C ARG A 777 -25.03 -42.47 14.75
N ASP A 778 -25.06 -43.06 13.55
CA ASP A 778 -24.03 -42.84 12.51
C ASP A 778 -24.68 -41.95 11.42
N THR A 779 -24.07 -40.83 11.19
CA THR A 779 -24.56 -39.86 10.17
C THR A 779 -23.42 -39.54 9.19
N ALA A 780 -23.59 -39.88 7.92
CA ALA A 780 -22.65 -39.52 6.88
C ALA A 780 -22.64 -38.00 6.66
N SER A 781 -21.47 -37.42 6.42
CA SER A 781 -21.35 -36.01 6.09
C SER A 781 -22.05 -35.67 4.77
N THR A 782 -22.53 -34.44 4.69
CA THR A 782 -23.13 -33.87 3.48
C THR A 782 -22.08 -33.05 2.74
N PRO A 783 -21.79 -33.37 1.48
CA PRO A 783 -20.80 -32.62 0.69
C PRO A 783 -21.33 -31.28 0.23
N THR A 784 -20.40 -30.32 0.05
CA THR A 784 -20.67 -29.03 -0.56
C THR A 784 -19.80 -28.83 -1.80
N SER A 785 -20.25 -28.02 -2.74
CA SER A 785 -19.46 -27.71 -3.95
C SER A 785 -18.20 -26.86 -3.66
N ILE A 786 -18.06 -26.31 -2.47
CA ILE A 786 -16.87 -25.58 -2.03
C ILE A 786 -15.82 -26.48 -1.37
N GLY A 787 -16.03 -27.83 -1.31
CA GLY A 787 -15.07 -28.76 -0.76
C GLY A 787 -15.06 -28.86 0.77
N LEU A 788 -16.17 -28.50 1.42
CA LEU A 788 -16.40 -28.74 2.84
C LEU A 788 -17.47 -29.80 3.02
N GLU A 789 -17.35 -30.55 4.08
CA GLU A 789 -18.25 -31.61 4.50
C GLU A 789 -18.86 -31.25 5.87
N TYR A 790 -20.14 -31.56 6.10
CA TYR A 790 -20.76 -31.23 7.37
C TYR A 790 -21.85 -32.21 7.81
N VAL A 791 -22.09 -32.24 9.13
CA VAL A 791 -23.25 -32.87 9.75
C VAL A 791 -23.94 -31.86 10.66
N ASP A 792 -25.22 -31.68 10.50
CA ASP A 792 -26.06 -30.82 11.33
C ASP A 792 -26.82 -31.65 12.39
N ILE A 793 -26.62 -31.28 13.65
CA ILE A 793 -27.31 -31.91 14.80
C ILE A 793 -28.30 -30.88 15.39
N GLN A 794 -29.57 -31.09 15.22
CA GLN A 794 -30.62 -30.29 15.87
C GLN A 794 -30.71 -30.66 17.35
N VAL A 795 -30.42 -29.69 18.23
CA VAL A 795 -30.51 -29.85 19.67
C VAL A 795 -31.97 -29.67 20.11
N ALA A 796 -32.50 -30.62 20.84
CA ALA A 796 -33.88 -30.47 21.33
C ALA A 796 -33.97 -29.40 22.42
N LYS A 797 -35.09 -28.65 22.47
CA LYS A 797 -35.32 -27.60 23.50
C LYS A 797 -35.29 -28.11 24.94
N THR A 798 -35.52 -29.40 25.11
CA THR A 798 -35.57 -30.07 26.40
C THR A 798 -34.28 -30.86 26.71
N GLN A 799 -33.29 -30.79 25.82
CA GLN A 799 -32.05 -31.54 25.98
C GLN A 799 -31.17 -30.90 27.06
N THR A 800 -30.65 -31.70 27.95
CA THR A 800 -29.68 -31.29 28.99
C THR A 800 -28.41 -32.12 28.93
N ALA A 801 -28.46 -33.33 28.34
CA ALA A 801 -27.30 -34.19 28.18
C ALA A 801 -26.39 -33.61 27.07
N PRO A 802 -25.06 -33.71 27.22
CA PRO A 802 -24.13 -33.23 26.22
C PRO A 802 -24.25 -34.04 24.91
N ILE A 803 -23.84 -33.40 23.81
CA ILE A 803 -23.61 -34.09 22.55
C ILE A 803 -22.21 -34.64 22.59
N ARG A 804 -22.04 -35.94 22.44
CA ARG A 804 -20.75 -36.62 22.33
C ARG A 804 -20.63 -37.23 20.97
N PHE A 805 -19.43 -37.15 20.37
CA PHE A 805 -19.20 -37.68 19.02
C PHE A 805 -17.72 -38.02 18.78
N THR A 806 -17.51 -38.82 17.75
CA THR A 806 -16.19 -39.07 17.13
C THR A 806 -16.34 -39.22 15.62
N PHE A 807 -15.24 -39.16 14.89
CA PHE A 807 -15.25 -39.29 13.46
C PHE A 807 -14.79 -40.67 13.01
N TYR A 808 -15.44 -41.22 12.02
CA TYR A 808 -14.93 -42.27 11.16
C TYR A 808 -14.63 -41.70 9.79
N TRP A 809 -13.40 -41.90 9.28
CA TRP A 809 -12.92 -41.40 8.01
C TRP A 809 -13.00 -42.54 6.97
N PRO A 810 -14.03 -42.54 6.10
CA PRO A 810 -14.25 -43.65 5.16
C PRO A 810 -13.10 -43.84 4.17
N GLN A 811 -12.47 -42.78 3.74
CA GLN A 811 -11.35 -42.86 2.76
C GLN A 811 -10.11 -43.53 3.32
N GLN A 812 -9.82 -43.36 4.62
CA GLN A 812 -8.72 -43.97 5.35
C GLN A 812 -9.11 -45.27 6.02
N SER A 813 -10.43 -45.54 6.11
CA SER A 813 -10.98 -46.66 6.90
C SER A 813 -10.57 -46.63 8.38
N GLU A 814 -10.45 -45.42 8.95
CA GLU A 814 -9.92 -45.20 10.30
C GLU A 814 -10.89 -44.37 11.16
N TRP A 815 -10.84 -44.65 12.46
CA TRP A 815 -11.46 -43.85 13.48
C TRP A 815 -10.52 -42.72 13.94
N GLN A 816 -11.08 -41.56 14.33
CA GLN A 816 -10.30 -40.41 14.87
C GLN A 816 -9.51 -40.75 16.13
N GLY A 817 -9.94 -41.79 16.88
CA GLY A 817 -9.26 -42.22 18.09
C GLY A 817 -9.53 -41.37 19.33
N SER A 818 -10.29 -40.29 19.19
CA SER A 818 -10.68 -39.35 20.26
C SER A 818 -12.16 -39.09 20.22
N ASN A 819 -12.78 -38.93 21.41
CA ASN A 819 -14.16 -38.49 21.56
C ASN A 819 -14.20 -37.02 21.90
N TYR A 820 -15.15 -36.30 21.32
CA TYR A 820 -15.44 -34.90 21.58
C TYR A 820 -16.76 -34.74 22.32
N GLN A 821 -16.90 -33.65 23.06
CA GLN A 821 -18.10 -33.32 23.81
C GLN A 821 -18.43 -31.83 23.58
N VAL A 822 -19.74 -31.58 23.42
CA VAL A 822 -20.33 -30.22 23.42
C VAL A 822 -21.47 -30.24 24.42
N ASP A 823 -21.40 -29.41 25.45
CA ASP A 823 -22.40 -29.29 26.48
C ASP A 823 -23.63 -28.52 25.98
N VAL A 824 -24.80 -28.88 26.48
CA VAL A 824 -26.03 -28.18 26.12
C VAL A 824 -26.39 -27.19 27.23
N THR A 825 -26.45 -25.92 26.86
CA THR A 825 -26.81 -24.81 27.77
C THR A 825 -28.32 -24.51 27.65
N SER A 826 -28.91 -24.09 28.79
CA SER A 826 -30.34 -23.75 28.85
C SER A 826 -30.68 -22.42 28.19
#